data_f92d3bcae113f2ff224bef7813dd47ef
#
_entry.id   f92d3bcae113f2ff224bef7813dd47ef
#
_cell.length_a   1.000
_cell.length_b   1.000
_cell.length_c   1.000
_cell.angle_alpha   90.00
_cell.angle_beta   90.00
_cell.angle_gamma   90.00
#
_symmetry.space_group_name_H-M   'P 1'
#
loop_
_entity.id
_entity.type
_entity.pdbx_description
1 polymer ?
#
loop_
_entity_poly.entity_id
_entity_poly.type
_entity_poly.pdbx_seq_one_letter_code
_entity_poly.pdbx_strand_id
1 'polypeptide(L)'
;MKNFRRWIGTSIVVAAVAGLTSVPTELHSQQIEAAAAAVSYEGQRVSSVQLAGQPDGIPRRLRSLIGQPINAPYSQAKVDETVAALKKAGAAKDVEVQVTPAAEGVHVVFVLKPAYYFGVFTFPKAEKTFSYTRLLQAANYSKQEPFTQEKVEEAESSLLEFFHRTGYFLATVEPKTQVDQKHGVINVEYDINLKRHAKFGDVIIAGVSEEQTKRLNGSLRSIRARIKGAYIKPGKPYALKKLTAATALLQQQLGNQHYLAGRVKLVSTLYNPETNRTDIRYDVTEGPKIEIKLAGAHVWSRTQKKLIPMYQENAVDADLVNEGAQDLTSYFQAKGFFGTKVQSQIQKQGSSVTVLYQIDRGPRGKVDAIEFHGNQHFSDKDLKSHVLVTKRARLVLFSHGKYSEQLVRKSVKNIEGLYRGAGYTEVKVTPKVVKNNNELQLAFQVEEGVRDVVETLQVEGTKALTQQELAPKGMNLEPGKPYSALLLTKDRDQIMATYLDKGFLNVTFKSKVEHTKNDPHHVHVIYEVEEGPQVRTASVDAVGAQHTRPEIIARNANIKTDRPLSETALLRGESQLYTLGVFDWASVDTRQPITDDPNAEVLVKLHESKRNTIAYGFGFQVINRGGSIPSGTIALPGLPPVGLPAKFATSQATFWGPEGSIEYSRRNFRGRAETLTLSAFGGRLDQRASASLANPTIWNTGWSSTITLSGERTSENPIFTARLGGAGIQFQHYLDRNRQKSVIFRYDFRRTNLSNIAIPDLVLPQDQSVRLSSLSASFSRDSRDNPLDAHKGIYESFQVDMNPSFLGSNTSFGRFLGQTAYYKSLTSDSSLVWANSLRLGMEHAFGGAHIPISESFFSGGGSTLRGFSLNGAGPQREVLVCPTTDPSCGEQIPVPVGGKQLVILNSELRFPLGISAPFIGGSLGGAAFYDAGNVYSNVSFKNVASDLTHTIGFGVRYKTPVGPVRIDIGHLLNAPAGVKTLQFFVTLGQAF
;
A
#
# COMPACT_ATOMS: atom_id res chain seq x y z
N MET A 1 2.81 21.24 3.75
CA MET A 1 2.30 19.98 4.34
C MET A 1 1.17 19.29 3.56
N LYS A 2 0.48 19.92 2.62
CA LYS A 2 -0.61 19.26 1.85
C LYS A 2 -0.17 18.48 0.61
N ASN A 3 1.03 18.66 0.12
CA ASN A 3 1.52 18.03 -1.13
C ASN A 3 2.41 16.79 -0.90
N PHE A 4 2.82 16.53 0.34
CA PHE A 4 3.62 15.33 0.66
C PHE A 4 2.81 14.02 0.66
N ARG A 5 1.47 14.11 0.74
CA ARG A 5 0.57 12.94 0.67
C ARG A 5 0.35 12.36 -0.74
N ARG A 6 0.86 13.03 -1.79
CA ARG A 6 0.60 12.62 -3.18
C ARG A 6 1.63 11.66 -3.78
N TRP A 7 2.74 11.41 -3.08
CA TRP A 7 3.86 10.65 -3.67
C TRP A 7 3.95 9.17 -3.25
N ILE A 8 3.13 8.72 -2.28
CA ILE A 8 3.15 7.32 -1.80
C ILE A 8 1.84 6.57 -2.10
N GLY A 9 0.93 7.15 -2.86
CA GLY A 9 -0.42 6.64 -3.06
C GLY A 9 -0.72 5.93 -4.38
N THR A 10 0.26 5.53 -5.17
CA THR A 10 -0.02 4.93 -6.48
C THR A 10 0.73 3.61 -6.70
N SER A 11 0.57 2.68 -5.80
CA SER A 11 0.89 1.28 -6.10
C SER A 11 0.27 0.38 -5.02
N ILE A 12 -1.02 0.26 -4.98
CA ILE A 12 -1.81 -0.87 -4.45
C ILE A 12 -3.28 -0.44 -4.54
N VAL A 13 -3.91 -0.66 -5.66
CA VAL A 13 -5.35 -0.90 -5.73
C VAL A 13 -5.61 -1.75 -6.96
N VAL A 14 -5.51 -3.03 -6.82
CA VAL A 14 -6.38 -4.01 -7.49
C VAL A 14 -6.47 -5.20 -6.55
N ALA A 15 -7.45 -5.20 -5.71
CA ALA A 15 -8.14 -6.37 -5.15
C ALA A 15 -8.90 -5.94 -3.90
N ALA A 16 -10.10 -5.47 -4.04
CA ALA A 16 -11.14 -5.57 -3.02
C ALA A 16 -12.44 -4.96 -3.55
N VAL A 17 -13.16 -5.73 -4.30
CA VAL A 17 -14.62 -5.57 -4.37
C VAL A 17 -15.21 -6.96 -4.18
N ALA A 18 -15.58 -7.26 -2.99
CA ALA A 18 -16.66 -8.17 -2.60
C ALA A 18 -16.72 -8.23 -1.08
N GLY A 19 -17.37 -7.26 -0.49
CA GLY A 19 -17.85 -7.31 0.89
C GLY A 19 -19.35 -7.14 0.85
N LEU A 20 -20.07 -8.19 0.48
CA LEU A 20 -21.51 -8.27 0.62
C LEU A 20 -21.83 -8.77 2.02
N THR A 21 -22.57 -7.96 2.73
CA THR A 21 -23.31 -8.27 3.96
C THR A 21 -24.18 -9.51 3.78
N SER A 22 -23.88 -10.56 4.50
CA SER A 22 -24.73 -11.74 4.61
C SER A 22 -25.80 -11.53 5.68
N VAL A 23 -27.04 -11.41 5.26
CA VAL A 23 -28.23 -11.72 6.05
C VAL A 23 -28.51 -13.22 5.87
N PRO A 24 -28.69 -14.00 6.92
CA PRO A 24 -29.05 -15.40 6.77
C PRO A 24 -30.56 -15.50 6.52
N THR A 25 -30.96 -15.88 5.34
CA THR A 25 -32.27 -16.44 5.09
C THR A 25 -32.09 -17.90 4.68
N GLU A 26 -32.56 -18.78 5.53
CA GLU A 26 -32.81 -20.17 5.15
C GLU A 26 -33.80 -20.16 3.98
N LEU A 27 -33.39 -20.65 2.85
CA LEU A 27 -34.28 -21.02 1.75
C LEU A 27 -33.89 -22.40 1.21
N HIS A 28 -34.90 -23.24 1.29
CA HIS A 28 -34.96 -24.57 0.74
C HIS A 28 -34.27 -24.69 -0.62
N SER A 29 -33.44 -25.72 -0.73
CA SER A 29 -32.93 -26.26 -2.00
C SER A 29 -34.09 -26.70 -2.87
N GLN A 30 -34.50 -25.89 -3.83
CA GLN A 30 -35.16 -26.34 -5.02
C GLN A 30 -34.14 -26.38 -6.16
N GLN A 31 -33.91 -27.57 -6.65
CA GLN A 31 -33.23 -27.83 -7.92
C GLN A 31 -33.86 -26.97 -9.02
N ILE A 32 -33.07 -26.10 -9.61
CA ILE A 32 -33.38 -25.52 -10.91
C ILE A 32 -32.38 -26.14 -11.88
N GLU A 33 -32.82 -27.18 -12.56
CA GLU A 33 -32.29 -27.56 -13.86
C GLU A 33 -32.47 -26.37 -14.80
N ALA A 34 -31.39 -25.68 -15.14
CA ALA A 34 -31.36 -24.76 -16.25
C ALA A 34 -30.40 -25.31 -17.30
N ALA A 35 -30.98 -25.89 -18.32
CA ALA A 35 -30.36 -26.10 -19.61
C ALA A 35 -29.68 -24.81 -20.07
N ALA A 36 -28.50 -24.91 -20.68
CA ALA A 36 -27.82 -23.82 -21.34
C ALA A 36 -28.65 -23.34 -22.56
N ALA A 37 -29.66 -22.50 -22.28
CA ALA A 37 -30.24 -21.62 -23.26
C ALA A 37 -29.44 -20.29 -23.18
N ALA A 38 -29.09 -19.71 -24.32
CA ALA A 38 -28.76 -18.31 -24.42
C ALA A 38 -29.69 -17.56 -23.46
N VAL A 39 -29.15 -16.72 -22.57
CA VAL A 39 -29.94 -16.06 -21.53
C VAL A 39 -31.12 -15.39 -22.23
N SER A 40 -32.30 -15.99 -22.17
CA SER A 40 -33.48 -15.42 -22.76
C SER A 40 -33.96 -14.30 -21.85
N TYR A 41 -33.91 -13.08 -22.33
CA TYR A 41 -34.46 -11.93 -21.66
C TYR A 41 -35.96 -11.75 -21.91
N GLU A 42 -36.59 -12.70 -22.64
CA GLU A 42 -37.99 -12.65 -23.00
C GLU A 42 -38.91 -12.44 -21.78
N GLY A 43 -39.80 -11.47 -21.87
CA GLY A 43 -40.72 -11.12 -20.79
C GLY A 43 -40.15 -10.22 -19.67
N GLN A 44 -38.84 -9.99 -19.61
CA GLN A 44 -38.25 -9.03 -18.63
C GLN A 44 -38.60 -7.59 -18.99
N ARG A 45 -38.80 -6.74 -17.99
CA ARG A 45 -39.11 -5.33 -18.24
C ARG A 45 -37.94 -4.62 -18.93
N VAL A 46 -38.19 -3.91 -20.01
CA VAL A 46 -37.18 -3.08 -20.68
C VAL A 46 -37.08 -1.74 -19.97
N SER A 47 -35.95 -1.48 -19.32
CA SER A 47 -35.68 -0.24 -18.61
C SER A 47 -35.29 0.90 -19.54
N SER A 48 -34.57 0.60 -20.62
CA SER A 48 -34.22 1.60 -21.63
C SER A 48 -33.94 0.95 -22.99
N VAL A 49 -34.11 1.72 -24.04
CA VAL A 49 -33.81 1.37 -25.43
C VAL A 49 -32.98 2.48 -26.06
N GLN A 50 -31.83 2.15 -26.62
CA GLN A 50 -30.90 3.10 -27.24
C GLN A 50 -30.47 2.66 -28.64
N LEU A 51 -30.17 3.66 -29.47
CA LEU A 51 -29.48 3.49 -30.75
C LEU A 51 -28.06 4.06 -30.61
N ALA A 52 -27.08 3.32 -31.07
CA ALA A 52 -25.67 3.63 -30.86
C ALA A 52 -24.82 3.49 -32.13
N GLY A 53 -23.60 4.03 -32.11
CA GLY A 53 -22.57 3.78 -33.10
C GLY A 53 -22.45 4.81 -34.22
N GLN A 54 -23.25 5.88 -34.26
CA GLN A 54 -23.16 6.92 -35.29
C GLN A 54 -22.62 8.25 -34.73
N PRO A 55 -21.66 8.88 -35.44
CA PRO A 55 -20.99 10.10 -34.96
C PRO A 55 -21.83 11.37 -34.98
N ASP A 56 -22.73 11.49 -35.95
CA ASP A 56 -23.50 12.73 -36.19
C ASP A 56 -24.81 12.77 -35.41
N GLY A 57 -24.95 11.93 -34.39
CA GLY A 57 -26.21 11.72 -33.69
C GLY A 57 -27.21 10.93 -34.51
N ILE A 58 -28.27 10.45 -33.86
CA ILE A 58 -29.22 9.59 -34.50
C ILE A 58 -30.46 10.43 -34.92
N PRO A 59 -30.77 10.51 -36.22
CA PRO A 59 -31.94 11.24 -36.68
C PRO A 59 -33.22 10.80 -35.98
N ARG A 60 -34.06 11.72 -35.54
CA ARG A 60 -35.33 11.42 -34.86
C ARG A 60 -36.18 10.40 -35.61
N ARG A 61 -36.13 10.40 -36.96
CA ARG A 61 -36.82 9.44 -37.82
C ARG A 61 -36.40 7.97 -37.60
N LEU A 62 -35.17 7.68 -37.13
CA LEU A 62 -34.75 6.34 -36.84
C LEU A 62 -35.26 5.87 -35.48
N ARG A 63 -35.40 6.76 -34.51
CA ARG A 63 -35.99 6.43 -33.20
C ARG A 63 -37.46 5.99 -33.31
N SER A 64 -38.20 6.51 -34.29
CA SER A 64 -39.59 6.08 -34.55
C SER A 64 -39.73 4.68 -35.14
N LEU A 65 -38.62 4.06 -35.58
CA LEU A 65 -38.57 2.68 -36.08
C LEU A 65 -38.41 1.63 -34.97
N ILE A 66 -38.15 2.06 -33.75
CA ILE A 66 -37.98 1.14 -32.61
C ILE A 66 -39.35 0.58 -32.21
N GLY A 67 -39.52 -0.73 -32.46
CA GLY A 67 -40.76 -1.43 -32.12
C GLY A 67 -40.82 -1.94 -30.67
N GLN A 68 -39.68 -1.96 -29.95
CA GLN A 68 -39.62 -2.37 -28.54
C GLN A 68 -39.83 -1.17 -27.63
N PRO A 69 -40.98 -1.07 -26.89
CA PRO A 69 -41.25 0.09 -26.02
C PRO A 69 -40.46 -0.01 -24.71
N ILE A 70 -40.12 1.14 -24.14
CA ILE A 70 -39.60 1.25 -22.78
C ILE A 70 -40.73 0.96 -21.78
N ASN A 71 -40.37 0.33 -20.66
CA ASN A 71 -41.31 -0.12 -19.61
C ASN A 71 -42.26 -1.24 -20.03
N ALA A 72 -42.08 -1.84 -21.18
CA ALA A 72 -42.80 -3.04 -21.63
C ALA A 72 -41.95 -4.31 -21.48
N PRO A 73 -42.55 -5.50 -21.51
CA PRO A 73 -41.79 -6.74 -21.56
C PRO A 73 -40.88 -6.81 -22.79
N TYR A 74 -39.67 -7.29 -22.63
CA TYR A 74 -38.76 -7.56 -23.73
C TYR A 74 -39.35 -8.63 -24.64
N SER A 75 -39.30 -8.40 -25.93
CA SER A 75 -39.74 -9.36 -26.93
C SER A 75 -38.71 -9.44 -28.05
N GLN A 76 -38.14 -10.63 -28.24
CA GLN A 76 -37.15 -10.89 -29.29
C GLN A 76 -37.73 -10.58 -30.67
N ALA A 77 -39.01 -10.94 -30.91
CA ALA A 77 -39.70 -10.64 -32.17
C ALA A 77 -39.74 -9.13 -32.49
N LYS A 78 -40.02 -8.29 -31.52
CA LYS A 78 -40.02 -6.82 -31.68
C LYS A 78 -38.64 -6.23 -31.90
N VAL A 79 -37.64 -6.85 -31.26
CA VAL A 79 -36.24 -6.49 -31.47
C VAL A 79 -35.82 -6.86 -32.89
N ASP A 80 -36.18 -8.04 -33.41
CA ASP A 80 -35.86 -8.47 -34.77
C ASP A 80 -36.59 -7.63 -35.83
N GLU A 81 -37.84 -7.23 -35.57
CA GLU A 81 -38.60 -6.30 -36.39
C GLU A 81 -37.92 -4.92 -36.44
N THR A 82 -37.43 -4.42 -35.29
CA THR A 82 -36.69 -3.18 -35.21
C THR A 82 -35.37 -3.23 -36.02
N VAL A 83 -34.62 -4.33 -35.91
CA VAL A 83 -33.42 -4.56 -36.72
C VAL A 83 -33.72 -4.55 -38.21
N ALA A 84 -34.77 -5.27 -38.64
CA ALA A 84 -35.19 -5.28 -40.03
C ALA A 84 -35.61 -3.89 -40.51
N ALA A 85 -36.37 -3.15 -39.72
CA ALA A 85 -36.81 -1.79 -40.05
C ALA A 85 -35.62 -0.80 -40.18
N LEU A 86 -34.63 -0.87 -39.29
CA LEU A 86 -33.44 -0.04 -39.34
C LEU A 86 -32.57 -0.37 -40.57
N LYS A 87 -32.38 -1.65 -40.92
CA LYS A 87 -31.69 -2.06 -42.14
C LYS A 87 -32.42 -1.59 -43.38
N LYS A 88 -33.73 -1.77 -43.46
CA LYS A 88 -34.58 -1.33 -44.59
C LYS A 88 -34.57 0.18 -44.78
N ALA A 89 -34.48 0.93 -43.68
CA ALA A 89 -34.35 2.39 -43.74
C ALA A 89 -32.99 2.91 -44.18
N GLY A 90 -32.02 2.03 -44.45
CA GLY A 90 -30.66 2.38 -44.83
C GLY A 90 -29.85 3.03 -43.68
N ALA A 91 -30.28 2.83 -42.45
CA ALA A 91 -29.66 3.41 -41.28
C ALA A 91 -28.23 2.83 -41.02
N ALA A 92 -28.04 1.56 -41.38
CA ALA A 92 -26.74 0.86 -41.24
C ALA A 92 -26.69 -0.34 -42.19
N LYS A 93 -25.46 -0.80 -42.51
CA LYS A 93 -25.27 -2.06 -43.23
C LYS A 93 -25.68 -3.25 -42.42
N ASP A 94 -25.44 -3.20 -41.13
CA ASP A 94 -25.83 -4.20 -40.15
C ASP A 94 -26.20 -3.55 -38.81
N VAL A 95 -26.98 -4.24 -37.98
CA VAL A 95 -27.42 -3.79 -36.66
C VAL A 95 -27.20 -4.92 -35.68
N GLU A 96 -26.32 -4.69 -34.73
CA GLU A 96 -26.05 -5.60 -33.60
C GLU A 96 -26.93 -5.19 -32.42
N VAL A 97 -27.53 -6.16 -31.73
CA VAL A 97 -28.36 -5.91 -30.57
C VAL A 97 -27.63 -6.37 -29.32
N GLN A 98 -27.41 -5.47 -28.39
CA GLN A 98 -26.82 -5.74 -27.08
C GLN A 98 -27.91 -5.63 -26.02
N VAL A 99 -28.16 -6.70 -25.27
CA VAL A 99 -29.11 -6.72 -24.15
C VAL A 99 -28.33 -6.95 -22.87
N THR A 100 -28.41 -6.01 -21.95
CA THR A 100 -27.70 -6.10 -20.66
C THR A 100 -28.67 -5.99 -19.50
N PRO A 101 -28.47 -6.77 -18.42
CA PRO A 101 -29.26 -6.64 -17.19
C PRO A 101 -29.10 -5.24 -16.58
N ALA A 102 -30.19 -4.66 -16.09
CA ALA A 102 -30.21 -3.40 -15.35
C ALA A 102 -30.97 -3.58 -14.03
N ALA A 103 -30.83 -2.62 -13.10
CA ALA A 103 -31.44 -2.72 -11.77
C ALA A 103 -32.99 -2.93 -11.79
N GLU A 104 -33.66 -2.41 -12.84
CA GLU A 104 -35.10 -2.52 -13.00
C GLU A 104 -35.54 -3.24 -14.29
N GLY A 105 -34.75 -4.20 -14.76
CA GLY A 105 -35.05 -4.99 -15.97
C GLY A 105 -33.86 -5.12 -16.91
N VAL A 106 -34.07 -4.89 -18.23
CA VAL A 106 -33.02 -4.99 -19.24
C VAL A 106 -32.83 -3.68 -19.99
N HIS A 107 -31.59 -3.42 -20.36
CA HIS A 107 -31.21 -2.33 -21.24
C HIS A 107 -30.94 -2.88 -22.65
N VAL A 108 -31.57 -2.34 -23.67
CA VAL A 108 -31.46 -2.77 -25.06
C VAL A 108 -30.76 -1.71 -25.89
N VAL A 109 -29.66 -2.06 -26.53
CA VAL A 109 -28.87 -1.14 -27.38
C VAL A 109 -28.79 -1.72 -28.80
N PHE A 110 -29.31 -0.98 -29.79
CA PHE A 110 -29.15 -1.27 -31.21
C PHE A 110 -27.90 -0.54 -31.73
N VAL A 111 -26.84 -1.28 -32.02
CA VAL A 111 -25.56 -0.72 -32.49
C VAL A 111 -25.54 -0.75 -34.02
N LEU A 112 -25.57 0.43 -34.64
CA LEU A 112 -25.56 0.60 -36.08
C LEU A 112 -24.15 0.44 -36.64
N LYS A 113 -23.91 -0.50 -37.56
CA LYS A 113 -22.59 -0.81 -38.16
C LYS A 113 -22.39 -0.08 -39.51
N PRO A 114 -21.20 0.44 -39.84
CA PRO A 114 -20.00 0.46 -39.00
C PRO A 114 -20.17 1.33 -37.75
N ALA A 115 -19.83 0.77 -36.59
CA ALA A 115 -20.05 1.44 -35.33
C ALA A 115 -18.79 2.20 -34.88
N TYR A 116 -18.98 3.39 -34.33
CA TYR A 116 -17.95 4.11 -33.60
C TYR A 116 -18.07 3.81 -32.10
N TYR A 117 -16.93 3.68 -31.44
CA TYR A 117 -16.82 3.45 -30.01
C TYR A 117 -16.21 4.68 -29.31
N PHE A 118 -16.37 4.80 -28.02
CA PHE A 118 -15.71 5.86 -27.29
C PHE A 118 -14.18 5.70 -27.35
N GLY A 119 -13.50 6.73 -27.77
CA GLY A 119 -12.06 6.86 -27.80
C GLY A 119 -11.48 7.35 -26.47
N VAL A 120 -10.70 8.43 -26.52
CA VAL A 120 -10.08 9.07 -25.36
C VAL A 120 -10.93 10.25 -24.89
N PHE A 121 -11.03 10.41 -23.58
CA PHE A 121 -11.65 11.55 -22.94
C PHE A 121 -10.57 12.53 -22.48
N THR A 122 -10.80 13.83 -22.65
CA THR A 122 -9.88 14.86 -22.21
C THR A 122 -10.59 15.95 -21.42
N PHE A 123 -9.89 16.53 -20.43
CA PHE A 123 -10.45 17.54 -19.51
C PHE A 123 -9.46 18.69 -19.30
N PRO A 124 -9.00 19.37 -20.35
CA PRO A 124 -7.76 20.15 -20.37
C PRO A 124 -7.66 21.23 -19.30
N LYS A 125 -8.73 21.92 -18.96
CA LYS A 125 -8.72 22.99 -17.95
C LYS A 125 -8.91 22.45 -16.52
N ALA A 126 -9.69 21.39 -16.34
CA ALA A 126 -9.99 20.80 -15.03
C ALA A 126 -8.82 19.98 -14.46
N GLU A 127 -7.95 19.43 -15.28
CA GLU A 127 -6.79 18.65 -14.89
C GLU A 127 -5.75 19.44 -14.07
N LYS A 128 -5.83 20.77 -14.10
CA LYS A 128 -5.02 21.63 -13.20
C LYS A 128 -5.42 21.45 -11.74
N THR A 129 -6.70 21.13 -11.49
CA THR A 129 -7.29 21.05 -10.14
C THR A 129 -7.54 19.62 -9.69
N PHE A 130 -7.97 18.75 -10.61
CA PHE A 130 -8.29 17.34 -10.35
C PHE A 130 -7.36 16.42 -11.14
N SER A 131 -7.16 15.19 -10.67
CA SER A 131 -6.44 14.18 -11.46
C SER A 131 -7.33 13.68 -12.60
N TYR A 132 -6.72 13.34 -13.72
CA TYR A 132 -7.41 12.76 -14.88
C TYR A 132 -8.29 11.57 -14.51
N THR A 133 -7.72 10.58 -13.79
CA THR A 133 -8.45 9.39 -13.37
C THR A 133 -9.70 9.70 -12.53
N ARG A 134 -9.68 10.77 -11.73
CA ARG A 134 -10.82 11.19 -10.93
C ARG A 134 -11.92 11.84 -11.79
N LEU A 135 -11.53 12.58 -12.82
CA LEU A 135 -12.48 13.16 -13.78
C LEU A 135 -13.10 12.06 -14.64
N LEU A 136 -12.29 11.10 -15.10
CA LEU A 136 -12.77 9.95 -15.87
C LEU A 136 -13.76 9.10 -15.05
N GLN A 137 -13.46 8.85 -13.76
CA GLN A 137 -14.40 8.19 -12.86
C GLN A 137 -15.71 8.96 -12.68
N ALA A 138 -15.62 10.29 -12.59
CA ALA A 138 -16.82 11.13 -12.45
C ALA A 138 -17.67 11.13 -13.72
N ALA A 139 -17.06 11.03 -14.90
CA ALA A 139 -17.75 10.91 -16.18
C ALA A 139 -18.41 9.55 -16.42
N ASN A 140 -18.04 8.51 -15.65
CA ASN A 140 -18.68 7.19 -15.61
C ASN A 140 -18.81 6.48 -16.96
N TYR A 141 -17.69 6.37 -17.69
CA TYR A 141 -17.63 5.62 -18.95
C TYR A 141 -17.17 4.17 -18.77
N SER A 142 -17.77 3.26 -19.55
CA SER A 142 -17.31 1.88 -19.72
C SER A 142 -16.25 1.77 -20.81
N LYS A 143 -15.38 0.76 -20.72
CA LYS A 143 -14.20 0.64 -21.61
C LYS A 143 -14.55 0.39 -23.09
N GLN A 144 -15.58 -0.42 -23.39
CA GLN A 144 -15.95 -0.92 -24.70
C GLN A 144 -17.33 -0.46 -25.14
N GLU A 145 -17.80 0.65 -24.61
CA GLU A 145 -19.16 1.18 -24.85
C GLU A 145 -19.25 1.78 -26.25
N PRO A 146 -20.25 1.39 -27.08
CA PRO A 146 -20.48 2.05 -28.35
C PRO A 146 -20.87 3.52 -28.13
N PHE A 147 -20.51 4.38 -29.06
CA PHE A 147 -20.78 5.82 -28.94
C PHE A 147 -22.29 6.09 -28.98
N THR A 148 -22.77 6.84 -28.01
CA THR A 148 -24.10 7.45 -27.99
C THR A 148 -24.02 8.90 -27.51
N GLN A 149 -24.83 9.79 -28.08
CA GLN A 149 -24.86 11.18 -27.66
C GLN A 149 -25.45 11.32 -26.26
N GLU A 150 -26.43 10.48 -25.89
CA GLU A 150 -27.04 10.43 -24.57
C GLU A 150 -26.01 10.17 -23.47
N LYS A 151 -25.03 9.31 -23.74
CA LYS A 151 -23.97 9.00 -22.78
C LYS A 151 -23.02 10.18 -22.57
N VAL A 152 -22.79 10.99 -23.62
CA VAL A 152 -22.00 12.23 -23.49
C VAL A 152 -22.71 13.23 -22.59
N GLU A 153 -24.04 13.39 -22.72
CA GLU A 153 -24.88 14.27 -21.90
C GLU A 153 -24.99 13.76 -20.44
N GLU A 154 -25.10 12.44 -20.26
CA GLU A 154 -25.07 11.81 -18.93
C GLU A 154 -23.75 12.10 -18.22
N ALA A 155 -22.62 11.95 -18.93
CA ALA A 155 -21.30 12.23 -18.38
C ALA A 155 -21.10 13.73 -18.08
N GLU A 156 -21.63 14.65 -18.91
CA GLU A 156 -21.66 16.07 -18.63
C GLU A 156 -22.39 16.34 -17.30
N SER A 157 -23.61 15.80 -17.14
CA SER A 157 -24.41 15.92 -15.92
C SER A 157 -23.68 15.38 -14.70
N SER A 158 -23.05 14.22 -14.83
CA SER A 158 -22.26 13.57 -13.77
C SER A 158 -21.03 14.39 -13.37
N LEU A 159 -20.35 15.00 -14.34
CA LEU A 159 -19.23 15.92 -14.10
C LEU A 159 -19.69 17.19 -13.39
N LEU A 160 -20.82 17.78 -13.79
CA LEU A 160 -21.40 18.94 -13.12
C LEU A 160 -21.74 18.62 -11.66
N GLU A 161 -22.39 17.47 -11.40
CA GLU A 161 -22.65 17.02 -10.03
C GLU A 161 -21.37 16.86 -9.23
N PHE A 162 -20.34 16.23 -9.81
CA PHE A 162 -19.02 16.09 -9.18
C PHE A 162 -18.41 17.46 -8.84
N PHE A 163 -18.50 18.45 -9.71
CA PHE A 163 -17.99 19.79 -9.44
C PHE A 163 -18.79 20.50 -8.36
N HIS A 164 -20.12 20.39 -8.35
CA HIS A 164 -20.96 20.92 -7.29
C HIS A 164 -20.60 20.32 -5.93
N ARG A 165 -20.44 18.99 -5.85
CA ARG A 165 -20.02 18.31 -4.62
C ARG A 165 -18.62 18.72 -4.14
N THR A 166 -17.77 19.16 -5.04
CA THR A 166 -16.42 19.65 -4.72
C THR A 166 -16.34 21.15 -4.50
N GLY A 167 -17.44 21.89 -4.68
CA GLY A 167 -17.56 23.31 -4.37
C GLY A 167 -17.48 24.26 -5.57
N TYR A 168 -17.64 23.77 -6.78
CA TYR A 168 -17.66 24.58 -8.01
C TYR A 168 -19.08 24.62 -8.58
N PHE A 169 -19.98 25.34 -7.89
CA PHE A 169 -21.41 25.40 -8.24
C PHE A 169 -21.69 26.14 -9.55
N LEU A 170 -20.78 27.01 -10.00
CA LEU A 170 -20.90 27.76 -11.25
C LEU A 170 -20.11 27.14 -12.40
N ALA A 171 -19.62 25.91 -12.20
CA ALA A 171 -18.89 25.22 -13.25
C ALA A 171 -19.78 25.03 -14.50
N THR A 172 -19.15 25.18 -15.66
CA THR A 172 -19.76 24.82 -16.94
C THR A 172 -18.94 23.72 -17.59
N VAL A 173 -19.63 22.81 -18.23
CA VAL A 173 -19.05 21.69 -18.97
C VAL A 173 -19.64 21.70 -20.36
N GLU A 174 -18.80 21.76 -21.39
CA GLU A 174 -19.22 21.76 -22.79
C GLU A 174 -18.52 20.60 -23.49
N PRO A 175 -19.21 19.53 -23.87
CA PRO A 175 -18.66 18.43 -24.61
C PRO A 175 -18.36 18.80 -26.05
N LYS A 176 -17.21 18.37 -26.54
CA LYS A 176 -16.80 18.46 -27.96
C LYS A 176 -16.42 17.08 -28.43
N THR A 177 -17.02 16.61 -29.50
CA THR A 177 -16.73 15.30 -30.07
C THR A 177 -15.84 15.44 -31.31
N GLN A 178 -14.86 14.57 -31.43
CA GLN A 178 -13.97 14.49 -32.59
C GLN A 178 -13.95 13.06 -33.13
N VAL A 179 -14.37 12.90 -34.39
CA VAL A 179 -14.40 11.62 -35.06
C VAL A 179 -13.00 11.24 -35.52
N ASP A 180 -12.50 10.10 -35.07
CA ASP A 180 -11.30 9.46 -35.58
C ASP A 180 -11.70 8.28 -36.48
N GLN A 181 -11.84 8.57 -37.78
CA GLN A 181 -12.27 7.59 -38.77
C GLN A 181 -11.28 6.44 -38.94
N LYS A 182 -9.97 6.75 -38.79
CA LYS A 182 -8.92 5.75 -38.92
C LYS A 182 -9.04 4.63 -37.88
N HIS A 183 -9.36 5.00 -36.64
CA HIS A 183 -9.43 4.06 -35.53
C HIS A 183 -10.86 3.65 -35.15
N GLY A 184 -11.88 4.17 -35.86
CA GLY A 184 -13.30 3.88 -35.61
C GLY A 184 -13.76 4.32 -34.21
N VAL A 185 -13.22 5.43 -33.71
CA VAL A 185 -13.58 5.95 -32.38
C VAL A 185 -13.95 7.43 -32.42
N ILE A 186 -14.68 7.85 -31.40
CA ILE A 186 -15.00 9.26 -31.16
C ILE A 186 -14.33 9.67 -29.84
N ASN A 187 -13.40 10.61 -29.95
CA ASN A 187 -12.77 11.23 -28.81
C ASN A 187 -13.68 12.34 -28.27
N VAL A 188 -13.80 12.47 -26.97
CA VAL A 188 -14.64 13.47 -26.31
C VAL A 188 -13.78 14.39 -25.46
N GLU A 189 -13.76 15.67 -25.81
CA GLU A 189 -13.15 16.70 -24.98
C GLU A 189 -14.24 17.44 -24.21
N TYR A 190 -14.13 17.46 -22.88
CA TYR A 190 -14.98 18.30 -22.03
C TYR A 190 -14.24 19.59 -21.74
N ASP A 191 -14.70 20.67 -22.37
CA ASP A 191 -14.22 22.03 -22.08
C ASP A 191 -14.87 22.53 -20.79
N ILE A 192 -14.10 22.47 -19.70
CA ILE A 192 -14.60 22.70 -18.34
C ILE A 192 -14.10 24.04 -17.82
N ASN A 193 -15.05 24.94 -17.49
CA ASN A 193 -14.73 26.16 -16.78
C ASN A 193 -15.21 26.06 -15.33
N LEU A 194 -14.30 25.81 -14.40
CA LEU A 194 -14.60 25.65 -12.98
C LEU A 194 -15.06 26.94 -12.29
N LYS A 195 -14.77 28.12 -12.86
CA LYS A 195 -15.05 29.44 -12.26
C LYS A 195 -14.56 29.54 -10.81
N ARG A 196 -15.31 30.26 -9.96
CA ARG A 196 -14.89 30.52 -8.58
C ARG A 196 -15.28 29.35 -7.67
N HIS A 197 -14.34 28.91 -6.86
CA HIS A 197 -14.61 27.93 -5.82
C HIS A 197 -15.46 28.56 -4.71
N ALA A 198 -16.59 27.95 -4.36
CA ALA A 198 -17.50 28.44 -3.33
C ALA A 198 -16.87 28.44 -1.95
N LYS A 199 -17.34 29.33 -1.10
CA LYS A 199 -16.96 29.42 0.31
C LYS A 199 -18.13 29.01 1.19
N PHE A 200 -17.85 28.58 2.40
CA PHE A 200 -18.89 28.38 3.41
C PHE A 200 -19.55 29.71 3.75
N GLY A 201 -20.86 29.76 3.77
CA GLY A 201 -21.72 30.80 4.33
C GLY A 201 -22.02 30.53 5.81
N ASP A 202 -23.23 30.79 6.23
CA ASP A 202 -23.68 30.60 7.59
C ASP A 202 -24.03 29.13 7.88
N VAL A 203 -23.82 28.72 9.13
CA VAL A 203 -24.16 27.39 9.61
C VAL A 203 -25.33 27.52 10.59
N ILE A 204 -26.48 27.07 10.16
CA ILE A 204 -27.73 27.06 10.93
C ILE A 204 -27.89 25.66 11.53
N ILE A 205 -28.01 25.58 12.84
CA ILE A 205 -28.31 24.34 13.56
C ILE A 205 -29.68 24.50 14.20
N ALA A 206 -30.66 23.71 13.74
CA ALA A 206 -32.04 23.73 14.22
C ALA A 206 -32.33 22.51 15.10
N GLY A 207 -33.42 22.55 15.86
CA GLY A 207 -33.92 21.42 16.67
C GLY A 207 -33.33 21.34 18.08
N VAL A 208 -32.47 22.28 18.48
CA VAL A 208 -31.86 22.34 19.83
C VAL A 208 -31.91 23.76 20.41
N SER A 209 -31.65 23.89 21.70
CA SER A 209 -31.59 25.17 22.39
C SER A 209 -30.51 26.11 21.85
N GLU A 210 -30.66 27.39 22.07
CA GLU A 210 -29.67 28.41 21.63
C GLU A 210 -28.29 28.16 22.25
N GLU A 211 -28.24 27.75 23.52
CA GLU A 211 -27.00 27.43 24.20
C GLU A 211 -26.30 26.23 23.55
N GLN A 212 -27.06 25.19 23.22
CA GLN A 212 -26.53 24.01 22.53
C GLN A 212 -26.09 24.35 21.10
N THR A 213 -26.81 25.19 20.40
CA THR A 213 -26.45 25.70 19.06
C THR A 213 -25.10 26.43 19.12
N LYS A 214 -24.86 27.28 20.11
CA LYS A 214 -23.57 27.96 20.33
C LYS A 214 -22.44 26.98 20.59
N ARG A 215 -22.67 25.93 21.41
CA ARG A 215 -21.69 24.88 21.71
C ARG A 215 -21.34 24.04 20.47
N LEU A 216 -22.32 23.61 19.72
CA LEU A 216 -22.13 22.82 18.50
C LEU A 216 -21.40 23.63 17.43
N ASN A 217 -21.78 24.88 17.19
CA ASN A 217 -21.09 25.79 16.27
C ASN A 217 -19.64 26.06 16.73
N GLY A 218 -19.40 26.22 18.03
CA GLY A 218 -18.06 26.33 18.61
C GLY A 218 -17.19 25.12 18.32
N SER A 219 -17.76 23.91 18.38
CA SER A 219 -17.05 22.67 18.09
C SER A 219 -16.54 22.59 16.65
N LEU A 220 -17.30 23.10 15.65
CA LEU A 220 -16.91 23.17 14.25
C LEU A 220 -15.76 24.13 13.97
N ARG A 221 -15.51 25.08 14.86
CA ARG A 221 -14.41 26.08 14.77
C ARG A 221 -13.17 25.70 15.61
N SER A 222 -13.22 24.59 16.33
CA SER A 222 -12.17 24.14 17.24
C SER A 222 -10.91 23.63 16.51
N ILE A 223 -9.77 23.55 17.24
CA ILE A 223 -8.54 22.91 16.77
C ILE A 223 -8.80 21.43 16.41
N ARG A 224 -9.65 20.76 17.20
CA ARG A 224 -10.06 19.37 16.94
C ARG A 224 -10.79 19.23 15.60
N ALA A 225 -11.63 20.19 15.24
CA ALA A 225 -12.29 20.21 13.93
C ALA A 225 -11.26 20.36 12.78
N ARG A 226 -10.22 21.16 12.97
CA ARG A 226 -9.13 21.30 11.97
C ARG A 226 -8.38 19.99 11.76
N ILE A 227 -8.03 19.31 12.85
CA ILE A 227 -7.32 18.00 12.80
C ILE A 227 -8.20 16.94 12.12
N LYS A 228 -9.49 16.91 12.41
CA LYS A 228 -10.44 15.94 11.83
C LYS A 228 -10.92 16.29 10.42
N GLY A 229 -10.54 17.43 9.87
CA GLY A 229 -11.02 17.88 8.58
C GLY A 229 -12.47 18.36 8.57
N ALA A 230 -13.04 18.62 9.75
CA ALA A 230 -14.42 19.05 10.00
C ALA A 230 -14.56 20.56 10.19
N TYR A 231 -13.47 21.33 9.97
CA TYR A 231 -13.44 22.77 10.25
C TYR A 231 -14.30 23.54 9.25
N ILE A 232 -15.40 24.10 9.74
CA ILE A 232 -16.30 24.96 8.98
C ILE A 232 -16.29 26.36 9.63
N LYS A 233 -15.99 27.36 8.82
CA LYS A 233 -16.08 28.76 9.18
C LYS A 233 -16.52 29.56 7.94
N PRO A 234 -17.42 30.54 8.06
CA PRO A 234 -17.79 31.44 6.98
C PRO A 234 -16.53 31.99 6.27
N GLY A 235 -16.57 32.06 4.94
CA GLY A 235 -15.47 32.52 4.11
C GLY A 235 -14.36 31.51 3.80
N LYS A 236 -14.34 30.32 4.41
CA LYS A 236 -13.40 29.24 4.07
C LYS A 236 -13.89 28.39 2.89
N PRO A 237 -13.01 27.76 2.10
CA PRO A 237 -13.39 26.96 0.94
C PRO A 237 -14.37 25.83 1.29
N TYR A 238 -15.47 25.76 0.55
CA TYR A 238 -16.47 24.70 0.66
C TYR A 238 -15.91 23.34 0.21
N ALA A 239 -16.31 22.27 0.84
CA ALA A 239 -16.10 20.90 0.36
C ALA A 239 -17.08 19.95 1.06
N LEU A 240 -17.78 19.13 0.31
CA LEU A 240 -18.73 18.14 0.85
C LEU A 240 -18.06 17.20 1.87
N LYS A 241 -16.83 16.79 1.62
CA LYS A 241 -16.04 15.97 2.57
C LYS A 241 -15.93 16.64 3.95
N LYS A 242 -15.85 17.98 4.01
CA LYS A 242 -15.82 18.70 5.29
C LYS A 242 -17.17 18.66 5.98
N LEU A 243 -18.27 18.70 5.22
CA LEU A 243 -19.62 18.58 5.77
C LEU A 243 -19.86 17.19 6.37
N THR A 244 -19.47 16.13 5.67
CA THR A 244 -19.53 14.76 6.20
C THR A 244 -18.72 14.62 7.50
N ALA A 245 -17.49 15.16 7.50
CA ALA A 245 -16.65 15.15 8.70
C ALA A 245 -17.25 16.03 9.83
N ALA A 246 -17.91 17.13 9.49
CA ALA A 246 -18.59 18.00 10.43
C ALA A 246 -19.81 17.32 11.05
N THR A 247 -20.66 16.67 10.25
CA THR A 247 -21.76 15.85 10.73
C THR A 247 -21.28 14.81 11.75
N ALA A 248 -20.22 14.07 11.40
CA ALA A 248 -19.62 13.09 12.32
C ALA A 248 -19.05 13.73 13.60
N LEU A 249 -18.48 14.95 13.49
CA LEU A 249 -17.98 15.67 14.67
C LEU A 249 -19.11 16.15 15.57
N LEU A 250 -20.19 16.71 14.99
CA LEU A 250 -21.39 17.13 15.72
C LEU A 250 -22.04 15.94 16.41
N GLN A 251 -22.19 14.83 15.70
CA GLN A 251 -22.72 13.56 16.26
C GLN A 251 -21.86 13.08 17.44
N GLN A 252 -20.52 13.12 17.30
CA GLN A 252 -19.62 12.78 18.38
C GLN A 252 -19.74 13.75 19.57
N GLN A 253 -20.01 15.02 19.30
CA GLN A 253 -20.19 16.03 20.35
C GLN A 253 -21.46 15.77 21.17
N LEU A 254 -22.57 15.40 20.51
CA LEU A 254 -23.80 14.95 21.21
C LEU A 254 -23.51 13.71 22.06
N GLY A 255 -22.83 12.72 21.52
CA GLY A 255 -22.44 11.52 22.27
C GLY A 255 -21.54 11.82 23.49
N ASN A 256 -20.63 12.82 23.39
CA ASN A 256 -19.82 13.25 24.52
C ASN A 256 -20.63 13.96 25.61
N GLN A 257 -21.80 14.49 25.26
CA GLN A 257 -22.75 15.12 26.18
C GLN A 257 -23.83 14.14 26.71
N HIS A 258 -23.60 12.84 26.47
CA HIS A 258 -24.52 11.75 26.82
C HIS A 258 -25.79 11.63 25.96
N TYR A 259 -25.92 12.35 24.86
CA TYR A 259 -26.99 12.18 23.89
C TYR A 259 -26.60 11.13 22.81
N LEU A 260 -26.43 9.87 23.25
CA LEU A 260 -25.96 8.78 22.36
C LEU A 260 -26.98 8.41 21.28
N ALA A 261 -28.27 8.60 21.52
CA ALA A 261 -29.33 8.41 20.54
C ALA A 261 -29.65 9.69 19.74
N GLY A 262 -28.89 10.75 19.97
CA GLY A 262 -29.03 12.00 19.23
C GLY A 262 -28.69 11.81 17.74
N ARG A 263 -29.37 12.53 16.88
CA ARG A 263 -29.16 12.49 15.43
C ARG A 263 -28.84 13.86 14.86
N VAL A 264 -27.86 13.90 13.98
CA VAL A 264 -27.48 15.10 13.21
C VAL A 264 -27.71 14.81 11.73
N LYS A 265 -28.62 15.52 11.11
CA LYS A 265 -28.94 15.41 9.69
C LYS A 265 -28.55 16.70 8.97
N LEU A 266 -27.78 16.60 7.90
CA LEU A 266 -27.61 17.70 6.96
C LEU A 266 -28.87 17.81 6.12
N VAL A 267 -29.63 18.89 6.29
CA VAL A 267 -30.91 19.09 5.61
C VAL A 267 -30.74 19.75 4.25
N SER A 268 -29.94 20.80 4.21
CA SER A 268 -29.74 21.54 2.96
C SER A 268 -28.38 22.23 2.91
N THR A 269 -27.93 22.43 1.69
CA THR A 269 -26.79 23.26 1.33
C THR A 269 -27.26 24.23 0.26
N LEU A 270 -27.52 25.50 0.62
CA LEU A 270 -28.05 26.53 -0.27
C LEU A 270 -26.89 27.38 -0.77
N TYR A 271 -26.61 27.29 -2.06
CA TYR A 271 -25.61 28.12 -2.71
C TYR A 271 -26.22 29.46 -3.17
N ASN A 272 -25.58 30.58 -2.79
CA ASN A 272 -25.91 31.91 -3.25
C ASN A 272 -24.85 32.36 -4.27
N PRO A 273 -25.23 32.54 -5.54
CA PRO A 273 -24.32 32.94 -6.63
C PRO A 273 -23.73 34.35 -6.48
N GLU A 274 -24.48 35.30 -5.88
CA GLU A 274 -24.02 36.67 -5.71
C GLU A 274 -22.88 36.78 -4.72
N THR A 275 -23.01 36.09 -3.57
CA THR A 275 -22.00 36.10 -2.49
C THR A 275 -20.94 35.02 -2.67
N ASN A 276 -21.15 34.10 -3.60
CA ASN A 276 -20.34 32.87 -3.80
C ASN A 276 -20.16 32.07 -2.50
N ARG A 277 -21.23 31.97 -1.70
CA ARG A 277 -21.27 31.27 -0.42
C ARG A 277 -22.36 30.19 -0.43
N THR A 278 -22.10 29.15 0.37
CA THR A 278 -23.05 28.05 0.58
C THR A 278 -23.44 28.03 2.04
N ASP A 279 -24.69 28.33 2.34
CA ASP A 279 -25.26 28.23 3.67
C ASP A 279 -25.66 26.79 3.95
N ILE A 280 -25.47 26.40 5.21
CA ILE A 280 -25.59 25.00 5.63
C ILE A 280 -26.63 24.91 6.73
N ARG A 281 -27.60 24.02 6.57
CA ARG A 281 -28.60 23.73 7.58
C ARG A 281 -28.48 22.31 8.10
N TYR A 282 -28.20 22.19 9.39
CA TYR A 282 -28.29 20.96 10.14
C TYR A 282 -29.57 20.93 10.95
N ASP A 283 -30.23 19.78 10.99
CA ASP A 283 -31.29 19.47 11.94
C ASP A 283 -30.75 18.48 12.97
N VAL A 284 -30.90 18.82 14.24
CA VAL A 284 -30.35 18.08 15.36
C VAL A 284 -31.45 17.65 16.30
N THR A 285 -31.55 16.38 16.53
CA THR A 285 -32.44 15.79 17.52
C THR A 285 -31.59 15.21 18.65
N GLU A 286 -31.71 15.75 19.87
CA GLU A 286 -30.86 15.31 21.00
C GLU A 286 -31.22 13.90 21.50
N GLY A 287 -32.49 13.57 21.52
CA GLY A 287 -32.94 12.31 22.14
C GLY A 287 -32.81 12.31 23.68
N PRO A 288 -33.00 11.17 24.34
CA PRO A 288 -32.80 11.03 25.77
C PRO A 288 -31.32 11.11 26.17
N LYS A 289 -31.05 11.61 27.39
CA LYS A 289 -29.72 11.49 27.99
C LYS A 289 -29.46 10.04 28.34
N ILE A 290 -28.36 9.48 27.87
CA ILE A 290 -27.99 8.08 28.08
C ILE A 290 -26.72 8.04 28.92
N GLU A 291 -26.80 7.50 30.09
CA GLU A 291 -25.68 7.27 30.99
C GLU A 291 -25.30 5.78 30.95
N ILE A 292 -24.05 5.49 30.59
CA ILE A 292 -23.54 4.12 30.63
C ILE A 292 -22.67 3.96 31.87
N LYS A 293 -23.13 3.10 32.80
CA LYS A 293 -22.45 2.78 34.07
C LYS A 293 -21.85 1.39 34.01
N LEU A 294 -20.58 1.31 34.39
CA LEU A 294 -19.87 0.05 34.58
C LEU A 294 -19.69 -0.15 36.10
N ALA A 295 -20.23 -1.24 36.64
CA ALA A 295 -20.08 -1.63 38.03
C ALA A 295 -19.23 -2.91 38.12
N GLY A 296 -18.44 -3.06 39.19
CA GLY A 296 -17.58 -4.22 39.42
C GLY A 296 -16.22 -4.23 38.76
N ALA A 297 -16.01 -3.41 37.68
CA ALA A 297 -14.70 -3.29 37.04
C ALA A 297 -14.51 -1.94 36.38
N HIS A 298 -13.27 -1.47 36.36
CA HIS A 298 -12.89 -0.24 35.65
C HIS A 298 -12.41 -0.51 34.23
N VAL A 299 -12.99 0.22 33.27
CA VAL A 299 -12.54 0.27 31.87
C VAL A 299 -12.29 1.72 31.51
N TRP A 300 -11.07 2.02 30.98
CA TRP A 300 -10.73 3.37 30.54
C TRP A 300 -11.75 3.90 29.54
N SER A 301 -12.20 5.13 29.70
CA SER A 301 -13.24 5.77 28.90
C SER A 301 -13.00 5.64 27.37
N ARG A 302 -11.75 5.73 26.90
CA ARG A 302 -11.40 5.53 25.50
C ARG A 302 -11.65 4.08 25.03
N THR A 303 -11.39 3.10 25.89
CA THR A 303 -11.63 1.67 25.62
C THR A 303 -13.12 1.37 25.69
N GLN A 304 -13.82 1.92 26.68
CA GLN A 304 -15.28 1.82 26.80
C GLN A 304 -16.00 2.29 25.55
N LYS A 305 -15.62 3.45 24.98
CA LYS A 305 -16.18 3.99 23.73
C LYS A 305 -15.90 3.12 22.50
N LYS A 306 -14.91 2.22 22.56
CA LYS A 306 -14.61 1.27 21.48
C LYS A 306 -15.34 -0.07 21.64
N LEU A 307 -15.60 -0.48 22.86
CA LEU A 307 -16.19 -1.78 23.17
C LEU A 307 -17.71 -1.76 23.18
N ILE A 308 -18.31 -0.60 23.47
CA ILE A 308 -19.75 -0.52 23.60
C ILE A 308 -20.33 0.03 22.29
N PRO A 309 -21.06 -0.80 21.52
CA PRO A 309 -21.55 -0.44 20.18
C PRO A 309 -22.43 0.82 20.15
N MET A 310 -23.17 1.07 21.21
CA MET A 310 -24.01 2.28 21.35
C MET A 310 -23.27 3.59 21.10
N TYR A 311 -21.95 3.66 21.36
CA TYR A 311 -21.12 4.84 21.03
C TYR A 311 -20.80 4.98 19.55
N GLN A 312 -20.96 3.90 18.78
CA GLN A 312 -20.63 3.85 17.35
C GLN A 312 -21.91 3.96 16.52
N GLU A 313 -22.95 3.23 16.88
CA GLU A 313 -24.22 3.15 16.15
C GLU A 313 -25.16 4.32 16.44
N ASN A 314 -24.89 5.11 17.48
CA ASN A 314 -25.74 6.23 17.93
C ASN A 314 -27.20 5.81 18.14
N ALA A 315 -27.39 4.63 18.67
CA ALA A 315 -28.69 4.04 19.00
C ALA A 315 -28.61 3.32 20.35
N VAL A 316 -29.75 3.10 20.98
CA VAL A 316 -29.89 2.31 22.23
C VAL A 316 -31.08 1.39 22.07
N ASP A 317 -30.80 0.14 21.85
CA ASP A 317 -31.73 -0.96 21.83
C ASP A 317 -31.18 -2.15 22.61
N ALA A 318 -32.02 -3.17 22.83
CA ALA A 318 -31.63 -4.34 23.63
C ALA A 318 -30.49 -5.14 22.99
N ASP A 319 -30.42 -5.17 21.66
CA ASP A 319 -29.42 -5.94 20.94
C ASP A 319 -28.01 -5.29 21.05
N LEU A 320 -27.92 -3.98 20.89
CA LEU A 320 -26.66 -3.23 21.08
C LEU A 320 -26.19 -3.26 22.55
N VAL A 321 -27.11 -3.28 23.48
CA VAL A 321 -26.79 -3.42 24.92
C VAL A 321 -26.24 -4.82 25.21
N ASN A 322 -26.85 -5.88 24.66
CA ASN A 322 -26.37 -7.25 24.80
C ASN A 322 -25.03 -7.47 24.09
N GLU A 323 -24.85 -6.90 22.91
CA GLU A 323 -23.55 -6.92 22.18
C GLU A 323 -22.45 -6.24 23.01
N GLY A 324 -22.75 -5.09 23.61
CA GLY A 324 -21.83 -4.40 24.51
C GLY A 324 -21.44 -5.26 25.74
N ALA A 325 -22.38 -6.05 26.30
CA ALA A 325 -22.08 -7.00 27.36
C ALA A 325 -21.17 -8.13 26.91
N GLN A 326 -21.37 -8.66 25.69
CA GLN A 326 -20.50 -9.68 25.08
C GLN A 326 -19.09 -9.14 24.79
N ASP A 327 -18.99 -7.91 24.29
CA ASP A 327 -17.71 -7.28 24.01
C ASP A 327 -16.91 -6.97 25.27
N LEU A 328 -17.58 -6.48 26.32
CA LEU A 328 -16.96 -6.32 27.63
C LEU A 328 -16.51 -7.66 28.21
N THR A 329 -17.32 -8.72 28.10
CA THR A 329 -16.94 -10.09 28.50
C THR A 329 -15.68 -10.53 27.74
N SER A 330 -15.68 -10.43 26.43
CA SER A 330 -14.54 -10.79 25.56
C SER A 330 -13.28 -9.98 25.89
N TYR A 331 -13.41 -8.70 26.19
CA TYR A 331 -12.31 -7.83 26.58
C TYR A 331 -11.64 -8.28 27.88
N PHE A 332 -12.42 -8.59 28.92
CA PHE A 332 -11.86 -9.06 30.19
C PHE A 332 -11.31 -10.47 30.07
N GLN A 333 -11.97 -11.37 29.33
CA GLN A 333 -11.44 -12.69 29.03
C GLN A 333 -10.08 -12.61 28.32
N ALA A 334 -9.92 -11.71 27.34
CA ALA A 334 -8.64 -11.48 26.68
C ALA A 334 -7.54 -10.94 27.61
N LYS A 335 -7.90 -10.35 28.75
CA LYS A 335 -6.99 -9.89 29.82
C LYS A 335 -6.71 -10.95 30.89
N GLY A 336 -7.19 -12.17 30.71
CA GLY A 336 -6.97 -13.29 31.61
C GLY A 336 -8.07 -13.51 32.66
N PHE A 337 -9.17 -12.77 32.65
CA PHE A 337 -10.29 -12.97 33.52
C PHE A 337 -11.33 -13.89 32.85
N PHE A 338 -11.01 -15.18 32.77
CA PHE A 338 -11.77 -16.13 31.94
C PHE A 338 -13.17 -16.45 32.44
N GLY A 339 -13.44 -16.18 33.72
CA GLY A 339 -14.73 -16.36 34.37
C GLY A 339 -15.65 -15.16 34.25
N THR A 340 -15.25 -14.10 33.57
CA THR A 340 -16.02 -12.85 33.49
C THR A 340 -17.45 -13.09 33.03
N LYS A 341 -18.40 -12.55 33.80
CA LYS A 341 -19.81 -12.46 33.44
C LYS A 341 -20.22 -10.99 33.45
N VAL A 342 -20.90 -10.56 32.42
CA VAL A 342 -21.43 -9.20 32.30
C VAL A 342 -22.94 -9.29 32.11
N GLN A 343 -23.69 -8.71 33.05
CA GLN A 343 -25.12 -8.56 32.96
C GLN A 343 -25.44 -7.11 32.61
N SER A 344 -26.42 -6.90 31.76
CA SER A 344 -26.85 -5.59 31.36
C SER A 344 -28.27 -5.30 31.78
N GLN A 345 -28.55 -4.07 32.24
CA GLN A 345 -29.88 -3.60 32.61
C GLN A 345 -30.13 -2.21 32.03
N ILE A 346 -31.30 -1.98 31.47
CA ILE A 346 -31.76 -0.69 31.00
C ILE A 346 -32.77 -0.12 31.98
N GLN A 347 -32.46 1.03 32.57
CA GLN A 347 -33.33 1.74 33.50
C GLN A 347 -33.77 3.06 32.88
N LYS A 348 -35.07 3.26 32.69
CA LYS A 348 -35.63 4.49 32.17
C LYS A 348 -36.17 5.32 33.31
N GLN A 349 -35.68 6.57 33.45
CA GLN A 349 -36.16 7.53 34.45
C GLN A 349 -36.49 8.86 33.77
N GLY A 350 -37.77 9.11 33.49
CA GLY A 350 -38.21 10.30 32.78
C GLY A 350 -37.53 10.42 31.39
N SER A 351 -36.80 11.50 31.14
CA SER A 351 -36.07 11.77 29.89
C SER A 351 -34.66 11.20 29.87
N SER A 352 -34.24 10.46 30.89
CA SER A 352 -32.90 9.83 30.97
C SER A 352 -32.98 8.30 30.91
N VAL A 353 -32.00 7.69 30.28
CA VAL A 353 -31.82 6.24 30.18
C VAL A 353 -30.46 5.89 30.78
N THR A 354 -30.45 5.06 31.81
CA THR A 354 -29.21 4.51 32.37
C THR A 354 -29.06 3.06 31.91
N VAL A 355 -27.94 2.78 31.24
CA VAL A 355 -27.53 1.41 30.89
C VAL A 355 -26.46 1.00 31.88
N LEU A 356 -26.79 0.04 32.74
CA LEU A 356 -25.90 -0.51 33.74
C LEU A 356 -25.31 -1.84 33.25
N TYR A 357 -24.00 -1.93 33.20
CA TYR A 357 -23.28 -3.19 33.02
C TYR A 357 -22.67 -3.62 34.34
N GLN A 358 -23.20 -4.67 34.88
CA GLN A 358 -22.69 -5.32 36.10
C GLN A 358 -21.63 -6.33 35.69
N ILE A 359 -20.39 -6.07 36.06
CA ILE A 359 -19.23 -6.85 35.61
C ILE A 359 -18.71 -7.65 36.81
N ASP A 360 -18.84 -8.95 36.75
CA ASP A 360 -18.15 -9.88 37.63
C ASP A 360 -16.94 -10.42 36.87
N ARG A 361 -15.73 -9.96 37.20
CA ARG A 361 -14.51 -10.39 36.53
C ARG A 361 -14.08 -11.81 36.84
N GLY A 362 -14.43 -12.28 38.03
CA GLY A 362 -13.83 -13.48 38.54
C GLY A 362 -12.31 -13.38 38.77
N PRO A 363 -11.66 -14.47 39.19
CA PRO A 363 -10.22 -14.52 39.37
C PRO A 363 -9.46 -14.45 38.03
N ARG A 364 -8.23 -13.95 38.08
CA ARG A 364 -7.34 -13.93 36.90
C ARG A 364 -6.70 -15.31 36.73
N GLY A 365 -6.84 -15.88 35.54
CA GLY A 365 -6.32 -17.19 35.17
C GLY A 365 -5.25 -17.15 34.08
N LYS A 366 -4.72 -18.31 33.73
CA LYS A 366 -3.73 -18.54 32.67
C LYS A 366 -4.23 -19.67 31.79
N VAL A 367 -4.03 -19.53 30.47
CA VAL A 367 -4.27 -20.63 29.53
C VAL A 367 -3.10 -21.60 29.66
N ASP A 368 -3.34 -22.75 30.25
CA ASP A 368 -2.31 -23.75 30.54
C ASP A 368 -2.16 -24.77 29.41
N ALA A 369 -3.26 -25.30 28.91
CA ALA A 369 -3.23 -26.30 27.84
C ALA A 369 -4.23 -25.95 26.71
N ILE A 370 -3.85 -26.33 25.48
CA ILE A 370 -4.70 -26.42 24.31
C ILE A 370 -4.49 -27.81 23.76
N GLU A 371 -5.53 -28.64 23.79
CA GLU A 371 -5.51 -30.05 23.45
C GLU A 371 -6.53 -30.34 22.36
N PHE A 372 -6.26 -31.40 21.61
CA PHE A 372 -7.14 -31.88 20.55
C PHE A 372 -7.41 -33.37 20.80
N HIS A 373 -8.64 -33.77 20.57
CA HIS A 373 -9.05 -35.16 20.73
C HIS A 373 -9.91 -35.55 19.51
N GLY A 374 -9.71 -36.79 19.03
CA GLY A 374 -10.42 -37.31 17.89
C GLY A 374 -9.85 -36.88 16.51
N ASN A 375 -8.77 -36.10 16.48
CA ASN A 375 -8.05 -35.69 15.30
C ASN A 375 -7.11 -36.81 14.81
N GLN A 376 -7.60 -37.64 13.92
CA GLN A 376 -6.78 -38.75 13.34
C GLN A 376 -6.00 -38.29 12.12
N HIS A 377 -6.55 -37.36 11.35
CA HIS A 377 -5.97 -36.91 10.08
C HIS A 377 -4.91 -35.79 10.24
N PHE A 378 -5.18 -34.79 11.03
CA PHE A 378 -4.23 -33.70 11.26
C PHE A 378 -3.53 -33.81 12.59
N SER A 379 -2.24 -33.49 12.61
CA SER A 379 -1.49 -33.43 13.86
C SER A 379 -1.93 -32.23 14.74
N ASP A 380 -1.73 -32.35 16.05
CA ASP A 380 -1.94 -31.25 16.99
C ASP A 380 -1.18 -29.97 16.60
N LYS A 381 0.01 -30.11 15.98
CA LYS A 381 0.82 -28.99 15.53
C LYS A 381 0.15 -28.23 14.38
N ASP A 382 -0.46 -28.96 13.46
CA ASP A 382 -1.18 -28.35 12.33
C ASP A 382 -2.44 -27.63 12.82
N LEU A 383 -3.23 -28.28 13.67
CA LEU A 383 -4.42 -27.69 14.25
C LEU A 383 -4.12 -26.45 15.11
N LYS A 384 -3.02 -26.46 15.88
CA LYS A 384 -2.57 -25.30 16.67
C LYS A 384 -2.32 -24.07 15.83
N SER A 385 -1.86 -24.23 14.60
CA SER A 385 -1.63 -23.09 13.69
C SER A 385 -2.91 -22.37 13.28
N HIS A 386 -4.07 -23.03 13.38
CA HIS A 386 -5.40 -22.51 13.04
C HIS A 386 -6.20 -22.01 14.26
N VAL A 387 -5.66 -22.23 15.49
CA VAL A 387 -6.27 -21.76 16.73
C VAL A 387 -5.82 -20.34 17.05
N LEU A 388 -6.79 -19.45 17.29
CA LEU A 388 -6.55 -18.04 17.65
C LEU A 388 -6.34 -17.85 19.17
N VAL A 389 -6.73 -18.81 19.98
CA VAL A 389 -6.42 -18.87 21.42
C VAL A 389 -4.93 -19.20 21.58
N THR A 390 -4.25 -18.50 22.48
CA THR A 390 -2.81 -18.74 22.72
C THR A 390 -2.53 -19.14 24.15
N LYS A 391 -1.66 -20.13 24.30
CA LYS A 391 -1.14 -20.55 25.62
C LYS A 391 -0.25 -19.44 26.21
N ARG A 392 -0.08 -19.41 27.52
CA ARG A 392 0.85 -18.51 28.21
C ARG A 392 2.29 -18.71 27.65
N ALA A 393 3.00 -17.62 27.41
CA ALA A 393 4.40 -17.67 27.02
C ALA A 393 5.28 -17.75 28.27
N ARG A 394 6.12 -18.82 28.39
CA ARG A 394 6.99 -19.04 29.56
C ARG A 394 8.08 -17.99 29.72
N LEU A 395 8.56 -17.41 28.62
CA LEU A 395 9.64 -16.41 28.58
C LEU A 395 9.17 -14.97 28.82
N VAL A 396 7.86 -14.70 28.83
CA VAL A 396 7.32 -13.35 28.99
C VAL A 396 6.72 -13.23 30.40
N LEU A 397 7.35 -12.42 31.24
CA LEU A 397 6.84 -12.09 32.55
C LEU A 397 5.41 -11.55 32.44
N PHE A 398 4.48 -12.09 33.25
CA PHE A 398 3.06 -11.74 33.29
C PHE A 398 2.22 -12.19 32.07
N SER A 399 2.71 -13.07 31.19
CA SER A 399 1.90 -13.67 30.13
C SER A 399 0.81 -14.58 30.73
N HIS A 400 -0.44 -14.36 30.33
CA HIS A 400 -1.59 -15.20 30.73
C HIS A 400 -2.17 -16.00 29.55
N GLY A 401 -1.64 -15.82 28.34
CA GLY A 401 -2.26 -16.33 27.13
C GLY A 401 -3.44 -15.46 26.66
N LYS A 402 -3.99 -15.76 25.51
CA LYS A 402 -5.11 -15.04 24.91
C LYS A 402 -6.32 -15.99 24.84
N TYR A 403 -7.41 -15.64 25.48
CA TYR A 403 -8.66 -16.40 25.43
C TYR A 403 -9.86 -15.46 25.38
N SER A 404 -10.83 -15.76 24.58
CA SER A 404 -12.22 -15.32 24.70
C SER A 404 -13.11 -16.34 23.99
N GLU A 405 -14.38 -16.38 24.37
CA GLU A 405 -15.36 -17.25 23.69
C GLU A 405 -15.46 -16.95 22.19
N GLN A 406 -15.32 -15.69 21.79
CA GLN A 406 -15.28 -15.29 20.39
C GLN A 406 -14.06 -15.88 19.65
N LEU A 407 -12.87 -15.89 20.30
CA LEU A 407 -11.67 -16.51 19.71
C LEU A 407 -11.84 -18.02 19.61
N VAL A 408 -12.47 -18.66 20.58
CA VAL A 408 -12.78 -20.11 20.52
C VAL A 408 -13.70 -20.40 19.33
N ARG A 409 -14.82 -19.68 19.19
CA ARG A 409 -15.74 -19.84 18.04
C ARG A 409 -15.05 -19.65 16.69
N LYS A 410 -14.17 -18.63 16.57
CA LYS A 410 -13.38 -18.43 15.35
C LYS A 410 -12.39 -19.56 15.11
N SER A 411 -11.76 -20.10 16.17
CA SER A 411 -10.84 -21.23 16.07
C SER A 411 -11.57 -22.50 15.61
N VAL A 412 -12.77 -22.76 16.11
CA VAL A 412 -13.63 -23.87 15.65
C VAL A 412 -13.86 -23.76 14.12
N LYS A 413 -14.31 -22.58 13.65
CA LYS A 413 -14.54 -22.37 12.22
C LYS A 413 -13.27 -22.55 11.37
N ASN A 414 -12.10 -22.14 11.88
CA ASN A 414 -10.85 -22.31 11.18
C ASN A 414 -10.44 -23.79 11.09
N ILE A 415 -10.62 -24.55 12.18
CA ILE A 415 -10.34 -25.99 12.22
C ILE A 415 -11.30 -26.73 11.26
N GLU A 416 -12.60 -26.48 11.36
CA GLU A 416 -13.58 -27.06 10.44
C GLU A 416 -13.27 -26.73 8.98
N GLY A 417 -12.86 -25.47 8.70
CA GLY A 417 -12.44 -25.05 7.36
C GLY A 417 -11.22 -25.81 6.84
N LEU A 418 -10.25 -26.12 7.72
CA LEU A 418 -9.10 -26.94 7.38
C LEU A 418 -9.50 -28.37 7.01
N TYR A 419 -10.36 -29.00 7.82
CA TYR A 419 -10.88 -30.35 7.56
C TYR A 419 -11.72 -30.42 6.28
N ARG A 420 -12.61 -29.46 6.06
CA ARG A 420 -13.39 -29.38 4.79
C ARG A 420 -12.47 -29.22 3.58
N GLY A 421 -11.37 -28.48 3.74
CA GLY A 421 -10.33 -28.39 2.70
C GLY A 421 -9.64 -29.71 2.40
N ALA A 422 -9.67 -30.66 3.33
CA ALA A 422 -9.09 -32.00 3.19
C ALA A 422 -10.15 -33.09 2.85
N GLY A 423 -11.39 -32.71 2.57
CA GLY A 423 -12.46 -33.61 2.13
C GLY A 423 -13.39 -34.11 3.25
N TYR A 424 -13.27 -33.64 4.46
CA TYR A 424 -14.17 -33.98 5.57
C TYR A 424 -15.30 -32.96 5.63
N THR A 425 -16.31 -33.12 4.82
CA THR A 425 -17.40 -32.14 4.66
C THR A 425 -18.32 -32.09 5.87
N GLU A 426 -18.50 -33.21 6.57
CA GLU A 426 -19.34 -33.36 7.75
C GLU A 426 -18.62 -33.11 9.08
N VAL A 427 -17.38 -32.61 9.06
CA VAL A 427 -16.60 -32.38 10.27
C VAL A 427 -17.33 -31.48 11.26
N LYS A 428 -17.28 -31.87 12.53
CA LYS A 428 -17.85 -31.12 13.65
C LYS A 428 -16.78 -30.96 14.73
N VAL A 429 -16.56 -29.71 15.16
CA VAL A 429 -15.58 -29.39 16.20
C VAL A 429 -16.28 -28.78 17.42
N THR A 430 -16.22 -29.48 18.54
CA THR A 430 -16.86 -29.05 19.80
C THR A 430 -15.81 -28.64 20.81
N PRO A 431 -15.77 -27.38 21.26
CA PRO A 431 -14.81 -26.92 22.24
C PRO A 431 -15.28 -27.29 23.67
N LYS A 432 -14.39 -27.86 24.48
CA LYS A 432 -14.57 -28.08 25.92
C LYS A 432 -13.63 -27.20 26.71
N VAL A 433 -14.15 -26.37 27.58
CA VAL A 433 -13.38 -25.47 28.45
C VAL A 433 -13.45 -25.96 29.87
N VAL A 434 -12.33 -26.40 30.43
CA VAL A 434 -12.21 -26.84 31.83
C VAL A 434 -11.46 -25.75 32.62
N LYS A 435 -12.07 -25.29 33.70
CA LYS A 435 -11.49 -24.28 34.60
C LYS A 435 -11.14 -24.95 35.90
N ASN A 436 -9.86 -25.12 36.19
CA ASN A 436 -9.33 -25.63 37.44
C ASN A 436 -8.61 -24.52 38.20
N ASN A 437 -9.19 -23.99 39.29
CA ASN A 437 -8.70 -22.83 40.04
C ASN A 437 -8.44 -21.63 39.10
N ASN A 438 -7.16 -21.29 38.88
CA ASN A 438 -6.73 -20.17 38.00
C ASN A 438 -6.15 -20.63 36.65
N GLU A 439 -6.30 -21.89 36.28
CA GLU A 439 -5.82 -22.47 35.04
C GLU A 439 -7.01 -22.85 34.14
N LEU A 440 -6.87 -22.51 32.87
CA LEU A 440 -7.84 -22.83 31.84
C LEU A 440 -7.21 -23.82 30.86
N GLN A 441 -7.86 -24.97 30.75
CA GLN A 441 -7.57 -25.98 29.74
C GLN A 441 -8.66 -25.95 28.68
N LEU A 442 -8.25 -25.84 27.41
CA LEU A 442 -9.14 -25.82 26.25
C LEU A 442 -8.90 -27.08 25.44
N ALA A 443 -9.90 -27.94 25.36
CA ALA A 443 -9.88 -29.10 24.50
C ALA A 443 -10.84 -28.92 23.33
N PHE A 444 -10.38 -29.25 22.12
CA PHE A 444 -11.22 -29.32 20.94
C PHE A 444 -11.50 -30.79 20.63
N GLN A 445 -12.75 -31.17 20.79
CA GLN A 445 -13.22 -32.50 20.37
C GLN A 445 -13.57 -32.43 18.90
N VAL A 446 -12.84 -33.19 18.10
CA VAL A 446 -13.03 -33.25 16.64
C VAL A 446 -13.74 -34.55 16.31
N GLU A 447 -14.87 -34.46 15.65
CA GLU A 447 -15.56 -35.56 14.99
C GLU A 447 -15.33 -35.36 13.48
N GLU A 448 -14.36 -36.09 12.92
CA GLU A 448 -13.91 -35.84 11.56
C GLU A 448 -14.97 -36.20 10.52
N GLY A 449 -15.81 -37.21 10.81
CA GLY A 449 -16.74 -37.76 9.85
C GLY A 449 -16.04 -38.65 8.80
N VAL A 450 -16.76 -39.05 7.78
CA VAL A 450 -16.22 -39.81 6.66
C VAL A 450 -15.67 -38.82 5.64
N ARG A 451 -14.59 -39.21 4.98
CA ARG A 451 -13.91 -38.40 4.00
C ARG A 451 -14.53 -38.58 2.62
N ASP A 452 -14.97 -37.48 2.04
CA ASP A 452 -15.47 -37.53 0.67
C ASP A 452 -14.29 -37.65 -0.31
N VAL A 453 -14.41 -38.64 -1.23
CA VAL A 453 -13.37 -38.99 -2.22
C VAL A 453 -13.94 -38.81 -3.62
N VAL A 454 -13.13 -38.25 -4.52
CA VAL A 454 -13.46 -38.13 -5.93
C VAL A 454 -13.40 -39.54 -6.54
N GLU A 455 -14.51 -40.07 -6.98
CA GLU A 455 -14.57 -41.36 -7.68
C GLU A 455 -14.20 -41.18 -9.15
N THR A 456 -14.81 -40.21 -9.81
CA THR A 456 -14.48 -39.85 -11.20
C THR A 456 -14.39 -38.32 -11.35
N LEU A 457 -13.47 -37.89 -12.20
CA LEU A 457 -13.37 -36.51 -12.69
C LEU A 457 -13.46 -36.51 -14.20
N GLN A 458 -14.49 -35.89 -14.74
CA GLN A 458 -14.70 -35.76 -16.17
C GLN A 458 -14.65 -34.30 -16.59
N VAL A 459 -14.05 -34.02 -17.73
CA VAL A 459 -14.03 -32.69 -18.33
C VAL A 459 -14.70 -32.78 -19.69
N GLU A 460 -15.83 -32.13 -19.81
CA GLU A 460 -16.68 -32.20 -21.02
C GLU A 460 -16.67 -30.87 -21.76
N GLY A 461 -16.95 -30.89 -23.06
CA GLY A 461 -17.05 -29.70 -23.91
C GLY A 461 -15.72 -29.17 -24.43
N THR A 462 -14.60 -29.76 -24.06
CA THR A 462 -13.26 -29.36 -24.54
C THR A 462 -13.00 -29.96 -25.92
N LYS A 463 -12.88 -29.11 -26.95
CA LYS A 463 -12.61 -29.50 -28.35
C LYS A 463 -11.27 -28.95 -28.84
N ALA A 464 -10.92 -27.74 -28.44
CA ALA A 464 -9.75 -27.02 -28.92
C ALA A 464 -8.49 -27.29 -28.09
N LEU A 465 -8.65 -27.58 -26.80
CA LEU A 465 -7.53 -27.82 -25.87
C LEU A 465 -7.65 -29.23 -25.25
N THR A 466 -6.52 -29.90 -25.18
CA THR A 466 -6.41 -31.19 -24.50
C THR A 466 -6.40 -31.02 -22.97
N GLN A 467 -6.78 -32.03 -22.23
CA GLN A 467 -6.75 -32.05 -20.78
C GLN A 467 -5.33 -31.77 -20.23
N GLN A 468 -4.29 -32.21 -20.93
CA GLN A 468 -2.90 -31.94 -20.57
C GLN A 468 -2.53 -30.48 -20.75
N GLU A 469 -3.08 -29.77 -21.74
CA GLU A 469 -2.86 -28.32 -21.93
C GLU A 469 -3.63 -27.51 -20.89
N LEU A 470 -4.82 -27.95 -20.48
CA LEU A 470 -5.62 -27.31 -19.42
C LEU A 470 -4.95 -27.40 -18.05
N ALA A 471 -4.33 -28.54 -17.78
CA ALA A 471 -3.66 -28.79 -16.51
C ALA A 471 -2.30 -29.50 -16.72
N PRO A 472 -1.25 -28.77 -17.12
CA PRO A 472 0.07 -29.36 -17.39
C PRO A 472 0.71 -30.04 -16.17
N LYS A 473 0.27 -29.71 -14.97
CA LYS A 473 0.70 -30.31 -13.69
C LYS A 473 -0.33 -31.26 -13.08
N GLY A 474 -1.38 -31.61 -13.82
CA GLY A 474 -2.55 -32.31 -13.34
C GLY A 474 -3.62 -31.36 -12.79
N MET A 475 -4.84 -31.87 -12.63
CA MET A 475 -5.91 -31.17 -11.91
C MET A 475 -5.63 -31.21 -10.41
N ASN A 476 -6.17 -30.26 -9.66
CA ASN A 476 -6.08 -30.27 -8.19
C ASN A 476 -7.01 -31.33 -7.59
N LEU A 477 -8.15 -31.62 -8.24
CA LEU A 477 -8.99 -32.78 -7.96
C LEU A 477 -8.54 -33.93 -8.85
N GLU A 478 -8.34 -35.11 -8.26
CA GLU A 478 -7.97 -36.34 -8.97
C GLU A 478 -8.80 -37.51 -8.45
N PRO A 479 -9.14 -38.49 -9.28
CA PRO A 479 -9.78 -39.73 -8.82
C PRO A 479 -8.97 -40.41 -7.71
N GLY A 480 -9.64 -40.91 -6.68
CA GLY A 480 -9.03 -41.49 -5.48
C GLY A 480 -8.49 -40.47 -4.47
N LYS A 481 -8.54 -39.18 -4.76
CA LYS A 481 -8.12 -38.10 -3.85
C LYS A 481 -9.32 -37.45 -3.14
N PRO A 482 -9.10 -36.76 -2.03
CA PRO A 482 -10.17 -36.08 -1.31
C PRO A 482 -10.88 -35.04 -2.16
N TYR A 483 -12.19 -35.00 -2.06
CA TYR A 483 -12.97 -33.92 -2.63
C TYR A 483 -12.84 -32.65 -1.77
N SER A 484 -12.71 -31.52 -2.41
CA SER A 484 -12.73 -30.20 -1.74
C SER A 484 -13.24 -29.14 -2.71
N ALA A 485 -14.24 -28.37 -2.29
CA ALA A 485 -14.75 -27.23 -3.04
C ALA A 485 -13.67 -26.18 -3.32
N LEU A 486 -12.65 -26.07 -2.46
CA LEU A 486 -11.51 -25.19 -2.68
C LEU A 486 -10.63 -25.68 -3.84
N LEU A 487 -10.42 -26.99 -3.95
CA LEU A 487 -9.64 -27.60 -5.06
C LEU A 487 -10.40 -27.48 -6.37
N LEU A 488 -11.73 -27.71 -6.35
CA LEU A 488 -12.60 -27.46 -7.50
C LEU A 488 -12.49 -26.00 -8.00
N THR A 489 -12.53 -25.04 -7.07
CA THR A 489 -12.36 -23.63 -7.43
C THR A 489 -10.99 -23.36 -8.08
N LYS A 490 -9.93 -23.99 -7.58
CA LYS A 490 -8.58 -23.86 -8.17
C LYS A 490 -8.51 -24.48 -9.57
N ASP A 491 -9.19 -25.62 -9.80
CA ASP A 491 -9.26 -26.23 -11.13
C ASP A 491 -10.02 -25.33 -12.10
N ARG A 492 -11.18 -24.80 -11.68
CA ARG A 492 -11.91 -23.80 -12.47
C ARG A 492 -11.02 -22.61 -12.84
N ASP A 493 -10.37 -22.02 -11.86
CA ASP A 493 -9.51 -20.84 -12.08
C ASP A 493 -8.34 -21.16 -13.01
N GLN A 494 -7.77 -22.37 -12.92
CA GLN A 494 -6.70 -22.84 -13.81
C GLN A 494 -7.20 -23.07 -15.23
N ILE A 495 -8.33 -23.74 -15.40
CA ILE A 495 -8.96 -24.03 -16.70
C ILE A 495 -9.31 -22.69 -17.37
N MET A 496 -10.05 -21.83 -16.67
CA MET A 496 -10.44 -20.51 -17.18
C MET A 496 -9.23 -19.66 -17.58
N ALA A 497 -8.20 -19.59 -16.74
CA ALA A 497 -6.99 -18.86 -17.05
C ALA A 497 -6.27 -19.40 -18.30
N THR A 498 -6.26 -20.71 -18.49
CA THR A 498 -5.63 -21.33 -19.67
C THR A 498 -6.39 -20.99 -20.95
N TYR A 499 -7.72 -21.08 -20.94
CA TYR A 499 -8.54 -20.70 -22.10
C TYR A 499 -8.40 -19.21 -22.43
N LEU A 500 -8.50 -18.32 -21.43
CA LEU A 500 -8.33 -16.88 -21.59
C LEU A 500 -6.94 -16.51 -22.12
N ASP A 501 -5.90 -17.25 -21.70
CA ASP A 501 -4.54 -17.03 -22.21
C ASP A 501 -4.35 -17.55 -23.65
N LYS A 502 -5.14 -18.52 -24.07
CA LYS A 502 -5.15 -19.07 -25.42
C LYS A 502 -6.11 -18.37 -26.40
N GLY A 503 -6.80 -17.30 -25.94
CA GLY A 503 -7.67 -16.46 -26.75
C GLY A 503 -9.14 -16.89 -26.79
N PHE A 504 -9.59 -17.80 -25.94
CA PHE A 504 -11.00 -18.16 -25.80
C PHE A 504 -11.68 -17.27 -24.78
N LEU A 505 -11.98 -16.04 -25.17
CA LEU A 505 -12.39 -14.99 -24.24
C LEU A 505 -13.86 -15.08 -23.79
N ASN A 506 -14.68 -15.88 -24.52
CA ASN A 506 -16.08 -16.16 -24.17
C ASN A 506 -16.26 -17.52 -23.46
N VAL A 507 -15.17 -18.12 -22.99
CA VAL A 507 -15.23 -19.41 -22.29
C VAL A 507 -16.10 -19.33 -21.05
N THR A 508 -16.97 -20.31 -20.85
CA THR A 508 -17.75 -20.50 -19.63
C THR A 508 -17.41 -21.84 -18.97
N PHE A 509 -17.54 -21.88 -17.66
CA PHE A 509 -17.26 -23.08 -16.86
C PHE A 509 -18.39 -23.31 -15.87
N LYS A 510 -18.91 -24.51 -15.87
CA LYS A 510 -19.88 -25.02 -14.89
C LYS A 510 -19.31 -26.30 -14.25
N SER A 511 -19.69 -26.58 -13.05
CA SER A 511 -19.30 -27.82 -12.38
C SER A 511 -20.54 -28.51 -11.80
N LYS A 512 -20.64 -29.83 -11.96
CA LYS A 512 -21.63 -30.69 -11.32
C LYS A 512 -20.90 -31.63 -10.37
N VAL A 513 -21.44 -31.81 -9.19
CA VAL A 513 -20.95 -32.74 -8.18
C VAL A 513 -22.12 -33.67 -7.82
N GLU A 514 -22.00 -34.93 -8.16
CA GLU A 514 -23.04 -35.94 -7.94
C GLU A 514 -22.51 -36.98 -6.96
N HIS A 515 -23.30 -37.32 -5.96
CA HIS A 515 -22.97 -38.40 -5.01
C HIS A 515 -23.38 -39.76 -5.58
N THR A 516 -22.55 -40.77 -5.37
CA THR A 516 -22.83 -42.12 -5.79
C THR A 516 -24.03 -42.67 -5.01
N LYS A 517 -25.00 -43.25 -5.70
CA LYS A 517 -26.29 -43.72 -5.12
C LYS A 517 -26.15 -44.68 -3.93
N ASN A 518 -25.09 -45.51 -3.92
CA ASN A 518 -24.86 -46.51 -2.86
C ASN A 518 -23.83 -46.10 -1.82
N ASP A 519 -23.10 -44.99 -2.05
CA ASP A 519 -22.09 -44.46 -1.15
C ASP A 519 -22.00 -42.92 -1.25
N PRO A 520 -22.63 -42.19 -0.35
CA PRO A 520 -22.69 -40.74 -0.43
C PRO A 520 -21.32 -40.05 -0.26
N HIS A 521 -20.27 -40.77 0.19
CA HIS A 521 -18.92 -40.26 0.35
C HIS A 521 -18.01 -40.42 -0.88
N HIS A 522 -18.55 -41.05 -1.96
CA HIS A 522 -17.93 -41.08 -3.27
C HIS A 522 -18.65 -40.08 -4.20
N VAL A 523 -17.89 -39.16 -4.79
CA VAL A 523 -18.44 -38.08 -5.63
C VAL A 523 -17.92 -38.16 -7.06
N HIS A 524 -18.84 -38.05 -8.01
CA HIS A 524 -18.54 -37.82 -9.41
C HIS A 524 -18.49 -36.32 -9.68
N VAL A 525 -17.37 -35.84 -10.19
CA VAL A 525 -17.19 -34.42 -10.52
C VAL A 525 -17.14 -34.27 -12.04
N ILE A 526 -18.01 -33.43 -12.57
CA ILE A 526 -18.10 -33.15 -14.01
C ILE A 526 -17.84 -31.67 -14.20
N TYR A 527 -16.83 -31.32 -15.00
CA TYR A 527 -16.53 -29.98 -15.46
C TYR A 527 -17.09 -29.79 -16.87
N GLU A 528 -18.07 -28.93 -17.01
CA GLU A 528 -18.66 -28.56 -18.28
C GLU A 528 -18.05 -27.26 -18.77
N VAL A 529 -17.35 -27.27 -19.89
CA VAL A 529 -16.69 -26.13 -20.50
C VAL A 529 -17.35 -25.80 -21.84
N GLU A 530 -17.78 -24.57 -22.00
CA GLU A 530 -18.20 -24.05 -23.31
C GLU A 530 -17.08 -23.10 -23.77
N GLU A 531 -16.27 -23.53 -24.77
CA GLU A 531 -15.04 -22.85 -25.16
C GLU A 531 -15.29 -21.49 -25.84
N GLY A 532 -16.35 -21.38 -26.65
CA GLY A 532 -16.54 -20.27 -27.57
C GLY A 532 -15.50 -20.24 -28.70
N PRO A 533 -15.51 -19.25 -29.58
CA PRO A 533 -14.52 -19.12 -30.64
C PRO A 533 -13.15 -18.65 -30.10
N GLN A 534 -12.07 -19.13 -30.69
CA GLN A 534 -10.74 -18.59 -30.45
C GLN A 534 -10.60 -17.23 -31.14
N VAL A 535 -10.40 -16.18 -30.37
CA VAL A 535 -10.22 -14.82 -30.86
C VAL A 535 -8.73 -14.54 -31.13
N ARG A 536 -8.44 -13.95 -32.29
CA ARG A 536 -7.10 -13.54 -32.72
C ARG A 536 -7.01 -12.02 -32.80
N THR A 537 -5.82 -11.48 -32.60
CA THR A 537 -5.56 -10.05 -32.75
C THR A 537 -5.48 -9.68 -34.22
N ALA A 538 -6.42 -8.93 -34.76
CA ALA A 538 -6.41 -8.44 -36.15
C ALA A 538 -5.50 -7.21 -36.32
N SER A 539 -5.64 -6.23 -35.44
CA SER A 539 -4.82 -5.02 -35.40
C SER A 539 -4.56 -4.55 -33.97
N VAL A 540 -3.54 -3.71 -33.80
CA VAL A 540 -3.21 -3.04 -32.55
C VAL A 540 -3.00 -1.56 -32.84
N ASP A 541 -3.93 -0.73 -32.40
CA ASP A 541 -3.91 0.70 -32.59
C ASP A 541 -3.80 1.44 -31.27
N ALA A 542 -3.17 2.64 -31.29
CA ALA A 542 -2.99 3.45 -30.09
C ALA A 542 -3.55 4.86 -30.30
N VAL A 543 -4.34 5.33 -29.33
CA VAL A 543 -4.96 6.67 -29.36
C VAL A 543 -4.66 7.43 -28.06
N GLY A 544 -4.62 8.75 -28.14
CA GLY A 544 -4.46 9.65 -26.98
C GLY A 544 -3.02 10.02 -26.63
N ALA A 545 -2.00 9.41 -27.22
CA ALA A 545 -0.61 9.82 -27.07
C ALA A 545 -0.27 10.98 -28.01
N GLN A 546 0.15 12.11 -27.45
CA GLN A 546 0.50 13.32 -28.21
C GLN A 546 2.02 13.49 -28.39
N HIS A 547 2.79 13.02 -27.41
CA HIS A 547 4.22 13.25 -27.34
C HIS A 547 5.05 11.96 -27.33
N THR A 548 4.45 10.86 -26.88
CA THR A 548 5.12 9.56 -26.83
C THR A 548 5.18 8.94 -28.21
N ARG A 549 6.34 8.49 -28.59
CA ARG A 549 6.54 7.86 -29.91
C ARG A 549 5.75 6.55 -30.03
N PRO A 550 5.09 6.28 -31.17
CA PRO A 550 4.30 5.06 -31.35
C PRO A 550 5.08 3.77 -31.11
N GLU A 551 6.37 3.75 -31.48
CA GLU A 551 7.22 2.58 -31.29
C GLU A 551 7.44 2.23 -29.81
N ILE A 552 7.43 3.24 -28.93
CA ILE A 552 7.54 3.03 -27.48
C ILE A 552 6.25 2.40 -26.94
N ILE A 553 5.10 2.85 -27.43
CA ILE A 553 3.80 2.32 -27.04
C ILE A 553 3.66 0.88 -27.50
N ALA A 554 3.85 0.61 -28.80
CA ALA A 554 3.73 -0.73 -29.37
C ALA A 554 4.69 -1.73 -28.71
N ARG A 555 5.93 -1.31 -28.46
CA ARG A 555 6.94 -2.13 -27.78
C ARG A 555 6.53 -2.52 -26.35
N ASN A 556 5.95 -1.61 -25.59
CA ASN A 556 5.61 -1.87 -24.19
C ASN A 556 4.21 -2.50 -24.05
N ALA A 557 3.28 -2.23 -24.93
CA ALA A 557 2.02 -2.99 -25.00
C ALA A 557 2.30 -4.47 -25.36
N ASN A 558 3.28 -4.71 -26.25
CA ASN A 558 3.79 -6.04 -26.61
C ASN A 558 2.70 -7.03 -27.04
N ILE A 559 1.69 -6.55 -27.74
CA ILE A 559 0.63 -7.37 -28.33
C ILE A 559 0.98 -7.61 -29.79
N LYS A 560 0.93 -8.85 -30.22
CA LYS A 560 1.29 -9.26 -31.59
C LYS A 560 0.04 -9.56 -32.39
N THR A 561 0.00 -9.05 -33.63
CA THR A 561 -1.05 -9.40 -34.60
C THR A 561 -0.97 -10.87 -35.04
N ASP A 562 -2.04 -11.40 -35.52
CA ASP A 562 -2.21 -12.79 -36.01
C ASP A 562 -1.92 -13.88 -34.96
N ARG A 563 -1.99 -13.53 -33.68
CA ARG A 563 -1.85 -14.45 -32.54
C ARG A 563 -3.15 -14.52 -31.75
N PRO A 564 -3.40 -15.65 -31.06
CA PRO A 564 -4.50 -15.71 -30.10
C PRO A 564 -4.43 -14.56 -29.12
N LEU A 565 -5.55 -13.90 -28.88
CA LEU A 565 -5.65 -12.73 -28.01
C LEU A 565 -5.69 -13.17 -26.55
N SER A 566 -4.57 -13.13 -25.87
CA SER A 566 -4.44 -13.48 -24.47
C SER A 566 -4.90 -12.33 -23.56
N GLU A 567 -5.85 -12.59 -22.65
CA GLU A 567 -6.25 -11.62 -21.63
C GLU A 567 -5.07 -11.23 -20.73
N THR A 568 -4.24 -12.20 -20.37
CA THR A 568 -3.00 -11.94 -19.62
C THR A 568 -2.05 -11.02 -20.37
N ALA A 569 -1.99 -11.09 -21.69
CA ALA A 569 -1.16 -10.20 -22.51
C ALA A 569 -1.72 -8.77 -22.51
N LEU A 570 -3.05 -8.59 -22.59
CA LEU A 570 -3.70 -7.28 -22.49
C LEU A 570 -3.40 -6.61 -21.14
N LEU A 571 -3.64 -7.31 -20.03
CA LEU A 571 -3.37 -6.81 -18.67
C LEU A 571 -1.88 -6.52 -18.44
N ARG A 572 -1.00 -7.35 -18.98
CA ARG A 572 0.45 -7.14 -18.90
C ARG A 572 0.88 -5.92 -19.71
N GLY A 573 0.35 -5.74 -20.90
CA GLY A 573 0.59 -4.57 -21.75
C GLY A 573 0.17 -3.28 -21.04
N GLU A 574 -1.03 -3.25 -20.45
CA GLU A 574 -1.52 -2.14 -19.64
C GLU A 574 -0.57 -1.84 -18.46
N SER A 575 -0.18 -2.85 -17.69
CA SER A 575 0.76 -2.72 -16.58
C SER A 575 2.14 -2.21 -17.00
N GLN A 576 2.65 -2.65 -18.14
CA GLN A 576 3.93 -2.19 -18.66
C GLN A 576 3.88 -0.72 -19.09
N LEU A 577 2.79 -0.28 -19.71
CA LEU A 577 2.59 1.11 -20.09
C LEU A 577 2.55 2.02 -18.85
N TYR A 578 1.87 1.62 -17.78
CA TYR A 578 1.92 2.33 -16.49
C TYR A 578 3.33 2.40 -15.90
N THR A 579 4.11 1.33 -16.06
CA THR A 579 5.48 1.26 -15.53
C THR A 579 6.44 2.28 -16.17
N LEU A 580 6.15 2.74 -17.38
CA LEU A 580 6.93 3.81 -18.04
C LEU A 580 6.86 5.14 -17.25
N GLY A 581 5.82 5.33 -16.41
CA GLY A 581 5.65 6.54 -15.60
C GLY A 581 5.31 7.81 -16.40
N VAL A 582 5.05 7.67 -17.70
CA VAL A 582 4.69 8.77 -18.59
C VAL A 582 3.19 8.84 -18.89
N PHE A 583 2.45 7.83 -18.50
CA PHE A 583 1.00 7.78 -18.59
C PHE A 583 0.40 7.79 -17.18
N ASP A 584 -0.59 8.61 -16.93
CA ASP A 584 -1.38 8.59 -15.70
C ASP A 584 -2.67 7.76 -15.86
N TRP A 585 -2.99 7.40 -17.11
CA TRP A 585 -4.00 6.42 -17.45
C TRP A 585 -3.64 5.69 -18.75
N ALA A 586 -3.84 4.38 -18.75
CA ALA A 586 -3.72 3.51 -19.89
C ALA A 586 -4.82 2.44 -19.83
N SER A 587 -5.35 2.05 -20.97
CA SER A 587 -6.25 0.89 -21.12
C SER A 587 -5.84 0.14 -22.37
N VAL A 588 -5.68 -1.15 -22.25
CA VAL A 588 -5.36 -2.05 -23.35
C VAL A 588 -6.47 -3.08 -23.44
N ASP A 589 -7.35 -2.93 -24.42
CA ASP A 589 -8.56 -3.74 -24.52
C ASP A 589 -9.00 -3.88 -25.97
N THR A 590 -9.98 -4.73 -26.26
CA THR A 590 -10.58 -4.78 -27.59
C THR A 590 -11.39 -3.51 -27.83
N ARG A 591 -11.43 -3.04 -29.08
CA ARG A 591 -12.18 -1.85 -29.46
C ARG A 591 -13.67 -2.01 -29.20
N GLN A 592 -14.21 -3.18 -29.45
CA GLN A 592 -15.60 -3.58 -29.24
C GLN A 592 -15.69 -4.78 -28.29
N PRO A 593 -16.83 -5.01 -27.66
CA PRO A 593 -17.09 -6.23 -26.93
C PRO A 593 -16.81 -7.46 -27.80
N ILE A 594 -16.36 -8.53 -27.18
CA ILE A 594 -16.05 -9.78 -27.89
C ILE A 594 -17.36 -10.43 -28.30
N THR A 595 -17.46 -10.71 -29.59
CA THR A 595 -18.56 -11.43 -30.25
C THR A 595 -18.07 -12.79 -30.74
N ASP A 596 -18.87 -13.46 -31.58
CA ASP A 596 -18.45 -14.71 -32.25
C ASP A 596 -17.44 -14.47 -33.38
N ASP A 597 -17.05 -13.20 -33.67
CA ASP A 597 -16.01 -12.90 -34.65
C ASP A 597 -14.65 -13.38 -34.11
N PRO A 598 -13.94 -14.26 -34.82
CA PRO A 598 -12.63 -14.75 -34.41
C PRO A 598 -11.52 -13.67 -34.49
N ASN A 599 -11.81 -12.49 -35.00
CA ASN A 599 -10.84 -11.40 -35.16
C ASN A 599 -11.21 -10.19 -34.30
N ALA A 600 -10.32 -9.81 -33.39
CA ALA A 600 -10.50 -8.65 -32.55
C ALA A 600 -9.44 -7.57 -32.84
N GLU A 601 -9.87 -6.33 -32.88
CA GLU A 601 -9.00 -5.17 -32.96
C GLU A 601 -8.70 -4.67 -31.55
N VAL A 602 -7.43 -4.60 -31.22
CA VAL A 602 -6.97 -4.12 -29.91
C VAL A 602 -6.72 -2.61 -29.99
N LEU A 603 -7.33 -1.88 -29.05
CA LEU A 603 -7.17 -0.45 -28.92
C LEU A 603 -6.45 -0.09 -27.64
N VAL A 604 -5.30 0.55 -27.75
CA VAL A 604 -4.52 1.09 -26.64
C VAL A 604 -4.92 2.54 -26.42
N LYS A 605 -5.72 2.80 -25.40
CA LYS A 605 -6.15 4.17 -25.03
C LYS A 605 -5.21 4.72 -23.97
N LEU A 606 -4.69 5.93 -24.18
CA LEU A 606 -3.65 6.51 -23.34
C LEU A 606 -3.98 7.94 -22.94
N HIS A 607 -3.62 8.32 -21.72
CA HIS A 607 -3.52 9.72 -21.33
C HIS A 607 -2.15 10.00 -20.73
N GLU A 608 -1.46 10.99 -21.29
CA GLU A 608 -0.09 11.34 -20.90
C GLU A 608 -0.07 12.14 -19.58
N SER A 609 0.80 11.75 -18.65
CA SER A 609 1.03 12.47 -17.40
C SER A 609 1.58 13.88 -17.65
N LYS A 610 1.40 14.77 -16.71
CA LYS A 610 2.04 16.10 -16.72
C LYS A 610 3.55 15.94 -16.91
N ARG A 611 4.08 16.55 -17.96
CA ARG A 611 5.50 16.42 -18.32
C ARG A 611 6.43 17.09 -17.32
N ASN A 612 6.04 18.22 -16.75
CA ASN A 612 6.87 18.97 -15.82
C ASN A 612 6.27 18.86 -14.41
N THR A 613 7.10 18.48 -13.44
CA THR A 613 6.73 18.39 -12.03
C THR A 613 7.81 19.04 -11.18
N ILE A 614 7.40 19.88 -10.24
CA ILE A 614 8.29 20.43 -9.22
C ILE A 614 7.84 19.88 -7.88
N ALA A 615 8.74 19.20 -7.18
CA ALA A 615 8.56 18.74 -5.82
C ALA A 615 9.49 19.53 -4.89
N TYR A 616 9.04 19.87 -3.70
CA TYR A 616 9.86 20.50 -2.69
C TYR A 616 9.56 19.88 -1.32
N GLY A 617 10.59 19.77 -0.52
CA GLY A 617 10.53 19.26 0.85
C GLY A 617 11.24 20.18 1.83
N PHE A 618 10.70 20.26 3.03
CA PHE A 618 11.33 20.93 4.16
C PHE A 618 11.35 19.99 5.35
N GLY A 619 12.50 19.91 6.01
CA GLY A 619 12.72 19.05 7.16
C GLY A 619 13.52 19.76 8.22
N PHE A 620 13.77 19.04 9.30
CA PHE A 620 14.65 19.47 10.38
C PHE A 620 15.52 18.27 10.75
N GLN A 621 16.82 18.49 10.74
CA GLN A 621 17.81 17.46 10.97
C GLN A 621 18.43 17.64 12.36
N VAL A 622 18.56 16.51 13.09
CA VAL A 622 19.32 16.44 14.34
C VAL A 622 20.31 15.29 14.23
N ILE A 623 21.59 15.58 14.20
CA ILE A 623 22.67 14.61 14.07
C ILE A 623 23.67 14.76 15.20
N ASN A 624 23.98 13.65 15.89
CA ASN A 624 25.14 13.54 16.77
C ASN A 624 26.34 13.07 15.97
N ARG A 625 27.32 13.92 15.80
CA ARG A 625 28.59 13.63 15.12
C ARG A 625 29.66 13.27 16.13
N GLY A 626 30.47 12.24 15.88
CA GLY A 626 31.61 11.85 16.71
C GLY A 626 32.77 12.81 16.59
N GLY A 627 33.61 12.89 17.64
CA GLY A 627 34.82 13.67 17.67
C GLY A 627 34.59 15.14 17.95
N SER A 628 34.49 15.54 19.22
CA SER A 628 34.65 16.95 19.59
C SER A 628 36.13 17.22 19.76
N ILE A 629 36.69 17.95 18.79
CA ILE A 629 38.06 18.49 18.93
C ILE A 629 37.95 19.91 19.52
N PRO A 630 38.38 20.14 20.76
CA PRO A 630 38.34 21.46 21.34
C PRO A 630 39.26 22.43 20.58
N SER A 631 38.98 23.74 20.71
CA SER A 631 39.87 24.74 20.18
C SER A 631 41.20 24.74 20.97
N GLY A 632 42.32 24.81 20.28
CA GLY A 632 43.63 24.78 20.89
C GLY A 632 44.73 24.34 19.92
N THR A 633 45.85 23.92 20.45
CA THR A 633 46.97 23.37 19.68
C THR A 633 46.82 21.84 19.63
N ILE A 634 47.00 21.23 18.47
CA ILE A 634 47.00 19.78 18.32
C ILE A 634 48.45 19.31 18.14
N ALA A 635 48.84 18.31 18.89
CA ALA A 635 50.13 17.61 18.70
C ALA A 635 49.92 16.12 18.55
N LEU A 636 50.57 15.54 17.57
CA LEU A 636 50.69 14.05 17.43
C LEU A 636 52.00 13.60 18.04
N PRO A 637 52.07 12.43 18.67
CA PRO A 637 53.32 11.91 19.17
C PRO A 637 54.44 11.94 18.11
N GLY A 638 55.51 12.69 18.39
CA GLY A 638 56.65 12.83 17.47
C GLY A 638 56.56 13.96 16.43
N LEU A 639 55.48 14.75 16.43
CA LEU A 639 55.32 15.91 15.53
C LEU A 639 55.15 17.23 16.32
N PRO A 640 55.55 18.37 15.75
CA PRO A 640 55.35 19.67 16.42
C PRO A 640 53.87 20.02 16.55
N PRO A 641 53.44 20.70 17.62
CA PRO A 641 52.03 21.07 17.80
C PRO A 641 51.58 22.08 16.74
N VAL A 642 50.40 21.87 16.21
CA VAL A 642 49.76 22.73 15.19
C VAL A 642 48.57 23.44 15.82
N GLY A 643 48.57 24.78 15.75
CA GLY A 643 47.46 25.58 16.20
C GLY A 643 46.20 25.35 15.35
N LEU A 644 45.08 25.07 15.99
CA LEU A 644 43.79 25.00 15.31
C LEU A 644 43.26 26.40 15.01
N PRO A 645 42.77 26.69 13.80
CA PRO A 645 42.13 27.95 13.49
C PRO A 645 41.00 28.24 14.48
N ALA A 646 40.85 29.51 14.90
CA ALA A 646 39.76 29.91 15.80
C ALA A 646 38.34 29.58 15.30
N LYS A 647 38.14 29.41 13.97
CA LYS A 647 36.93 28.95 13.35
C LYS A 647 36.66 27.45 13.55
N PHE A 648 37.62 26.70 14.04
CA PHE A 648 37.50 25.31 14.42
C PHE A 648 37.02 25.16 15.88
N ALA A 649 36.42 26.25 16.44
CA ALA A 649 35.78 26.20 17.71
C ALA A 649 34.80 25.04 17.77
N THR A 650 35.20 24.00 18.50
CA THR A 650 34.37 22.91 18.97
C THR A 650 33.44 22.32 17.93
N SER A 651 33.77 21.20 17.39
CA SER A 651 32.81 20.35 16.73
C SER A 651 31.66 20.10 17.72
N GLN A 652 30.53 20.78 17.54
CA GLN A 652 29.37 20.48 18.35
C GLN A 652 29.05 19.02 18.17
N ALA A 653 29.00 18.27 19.25
CA ALA A 653 28.64 16.84 19.20
C ALA A 653 27.24 16.62 18.62
N THR A 654 26.37 17.63 18.73
CA THR A 654 25.01 17.59 18.20
C THR A 654 24.80 18.75 17.22
N PHE A 655 24.49 18.40 15.98
CA PHE A 655 24.10 19.33 14.93
C PHE A 655 22.59 19.34 14.78
N TRP A 656 22.00 20.51 14.75
CA TRP A 656 20.57 20.64 14.42
C TRP A 656 20.38 21.79 13.43
N GLY A 657 19.42 21.67 12.57
CA GLY A 657 19.13 22.70 11.60
C GLY A 657 18.04 22.33 10.61
N PRO A 658 17.54 23.33 9.89
CA PRO A 658 16.62 23.08 8.80
C PRO A 658 17.32 22.39 7.63
N GLU A 659 16.57 21.57 6.90
CA GLU A 659 16.95 21.01 5.62
C GLU A 659 15.87 21.27 4.59
N GLY A 660 16.25 21.36 3.32
CA GLY A 660 15.33 21.57 2.23
C GLY A 660 15.76 20.84 0.98
N SER A 661 14.79 20.42 0.20
CA SER A 661 15.00 19.82 -1.11
C SER A 661 14.08 20.43 -2.15
N ILE A 662 14.57 20.53 -3.36
CA ILE A 662 13.79 20.86 -4.55
C ILE A 662 14.15 19.88 -5.66
N GLU A 663 13.14 19.37 -6.34
CA GLU A 663 13.29 18.49 -7.48
C GLU A 663 12.41 18.96 -8.62
N TYR A 664 13.01 19.13 -9.79
CA TYR A 664 12.32 19.34 -11.05
C TYR A 664 12.47 18.09 -11.90
N SER A 665 11.33 17.50 -12.33
CA SER A 665 11.30 16.34 -13.21
C SER A 665 10.55 16.67 -14.50
N ARG A 666 11.18 16.40 -15.65
CA ARG A 666 10.57 16.45 -16.98
C ARG A 666 10.45 15.04 -17.52
N ARG A 667 9.22 14.52 -17.48
CA ARG A 667 8.85 13.20 -17.99
C ARG A 667 8.69 13.22 -19.50
N ASN A 668 8.84 12.05 -20.12
CA ASN A 668 8.73 11.86 -21.56
C ASN A 668 9.65 12.80 -22.35
N PHE A 669 10.89 12.90 -21.89
CA PHE A 669 11.91 13.69 -22.56
C PHE A 669 12.17 13.10 -23.96
N ARG A 670 12.11 13.91 -25.00
CA ARG A 670 12.22 13.49 -26.42
C ARG A 670 11.18 12.46 -26.90
N GLY A 671 10.08 12.22 -26.17
CA GLY A 671 9.05 11.24 -26.56
C GLY A 671 9.43 9.76 -26.38
N ARG A 672 10.52 9.47 -25.66
CA ARG A 672 11.07 8.11 -25.48
C ARG A 672 10.78 7.51 -24.10
N ALA A 673 9.82 8.06 -23.39
CA ALA A 673 9.53 7.75 -22.00
C ALA A 673 10.71 8.03 -21.02
N GLU A 674 11.73 8.74 -21.47
CA GLU A 674 12.86 9.16 -20.65
C GLU A 674 12.41 10.23 -19.64
N THR A 675 13.01 10.23 -18.44
CA THR A 675 12.78 11.26 -17.44
C THR A 675 14.07 11.99 -17.12
N LEU A 676 14.07 13.31 -17.34
CA LEU A 676 15.13 14.20 -16.89
C LEU A 676 14.75 14.73 -15.52
N THR A 677 15.61 14.53 -14.53
CA THR A 677 15.41 15.02 -13.17
C THR A 677 16.58 15.90 -12.73
N LEU A 678 16.27 17.09 -12.22
CA LEU A 678 17.22 17.99 -11.57
C LEU A 678 16.83 18.06 -10.11
N SER A 679 17.74 17.75 -9.21
CA SER A 679 17.49 17.82 -7.78
C SER A 679 18.55 18.62 -7.05
N ALA A 680 18.13 19.33 -6.01
CA ALA A 680 19.00 19.98 -5.07
C ALA A 680 18.51 19.74 -3.64
N PHE A 681 19.45 19.44 -2.77
CA PHE A 681 19.24 19.26 -1.34
C PHE A 681 20.20 20.15 -0.57
N GLY A 682 19.74 20.79 0.48
CA GLY A 682 20.55 21.61 1.36
C GLY A 682 20.23 21.34 2.81
N GLY A 683 21.22 20.86 3.54
CA GLY A 683 21.24 20.73 4.98
C GLY A 683 22.48 21.39 5.57
N ARG A 684 22.62 21.38 6.88
CA ARG A 684 23.75 22.01 7.56
C ARG A 684 25.07 21.26 7.32
N LEU A 685 25.01 19.92 7.30
CA LEU A 685 26.20 19.07 7.12
C LEU A 685 26.35 18.56 5.70
N ASP A 686 25.26 18.48 4.94
CA ASP A 686 25.21 17.88 3.63
C ASP A 686 24.48 18.77 2.63
N GLN A 687 25.06 18.96 1.45
CA GLN A 687 24.51 19.71 0.33
C GLN A 687 24.75 18.92 -0.94
N ARG A 688 23.69 18.66 -1.71
CA ARG A 688 23.78 17.89 -2.97
C ARG A 688 23.03 18.59 -4.09
N ALA A 689 23.60 18.48 -5.29
CA ALA A 689 22.89 18.80 -6.52
C ALA A 689 23.12 17.66 -7.52
N SER A 690 22.08 17.25 -8.23
CA SER A 690 22.22 16.23 -9.26
C SER A 690 21.32 16.49 -10.46
N ALA A 691 21.79 16.05 -11.62
CA ALA A 691 21.03 15.96 -12.86
C ALA A 691 21.07 14.51 -13.34
N SER A 692 19.91 13.90 -13.60
CA SER A 692 19.82 12.53 -14.05
C SER A 692 18.87 12.38 -15.24
N LEU A 693 19.25 11.50 -16.16
CA LEU A 693 18.42 11.07 -17.29
C LEU A 693 18.18 9.57 -17.18
N ALA A 694 16.95 9.21 -16.81
CA ALA A 694 16.52 7.83 -16.68
C ALA A 694 15.76 7.38 -17.93
N ASN A 695 16.17 6.24 -18.49
CA ASN A 695 15.48 5.53 -19.57
C ASN A 695 14.92 4.21 -19.03
N PRO A 696 13.59 4.03 -18.97
CA PRO A 696 12.97 2.85 -18.35
C PRO A 696 13.20 1.56 -19.16
N THR A 697 13.50 1.65 -20.47
CA THR A 697 13.72 0.47 -21.31
C THR A 697 14.78 0.74 -22.37
N ILE A 698 15.84 -0.07 -22.36
CA ILE A 698 16.90 -0.01 -23.39
C ILE A 698 16.68 -1.17 -24.35
N TRP A 699 16.65 -0.88 -25.66
CA TRP A 699 16.63 -1.87 -26.74
C TRP A 699 15.67 -3.05 -26.55
N ASN A 700 14.59 -2.85 -25.82
CA ASN A 700 13.58 -3.89 -25.52
C ASN A 700 14.09 -5.11 -24.72
N THR A 701 15.16 -4.93 -23.96
CA THR A 701 15.83 -6.02 -23.24
C THR A 701 15.37 -6.19 -21.80
N GLY A 702 14.45 -5.36 -21.32
CA GLY A 702 14.06 -5.29 -19.91
C GLY A 702 15.10 -4.62 -19.00
N TRP A 703 16.16 -4.06 -19.58
CA TRP A 703 17.13 -3.22 -18.87
C TRP A 703 16.69 -1.76 -18.89
N SER A 704 16.85 -1.11 -17.76
CA SER A 704 16.74 0.35 -17.62
C SER A 704 18.15 0.95 -17.50
N SER A 705 18.30 2.23 -17.88
CA SER A 705 19.54 2.98 -17.66
C SER A 705 19.29 4.32 -17.00
N THR A 706 20.27 4.78 -16.25
CA THR A 706 20.26 6.13 -15.66
C THR A 706 21.65 6.72 -15.79
N ILE A 707 21.73 7.89 -16.43
CA ILE A 707 22.94 8.72 -16.46
C ILE A 707 22.77 9.79 -15.40
N THR A 708 23.77 9.98 -14.55
CA THR A 708 23.73 10.95 -13.46
C THR A 708 24.96 11.82 -13.46
N LEU A 709 24.78 13.13 -13.32
CA LEU A 709 25.79 14.10 -12.95
C LEU A 709 25.49 14.58 -11.52
N SER A 710 26.47 14.60 -10.65
CA SER A 710 26.25 15.00 -9.27
C SER A 710 27.38 15.82 -8.70
N GLY A 711 27.03 16.72 -7.80
CA GLY A 711 27.94 17.45 -6.94
C GLY A 711 27.46 17.39 -5.50
N GLU A 712 28.36 17.12 -4.57
CA GLU A 712 28.04 16.97 -3.16
C GLU A 712 29.10 17.68 -2.31
N ARG A 713 28.67 18.26 -1.20
CA ARG A 713 29.52 18.76 -0.15
C ARG A 713 29.03 18.17 1.17
N THR A 714 29.86 17.37 1.83
CA THR A 714 29.53 16.78 3.12
C THR A 714 30.57 17.12 4.18
N SER A 715 30.09 17.43 5.38
CA SER A 715 30.89 17.70 6.58
C SER A 715 30.52 16.75 7.72
N GLU A 716 30.00 15.57 7.40
CA GLU A 716 29.65 14.55 8.41
C GLU A 716 30.88 13.98 9.09
N ASN A 717 31.99 13.88 8.36
CA ASN A 717 33.26 13.49 8.97
C ASN A 717 33.83 14.65 9.81
N PRO A 718 34.26 14.39 11.07
CA PRO A 718 34.80 15.45 11.93
C PRO A 718 36.18 15.95 11.49
N ILE A 719 36.92 15.17 10.71
CA ILE A 719 38.32 15.48 10.33
C ILE A 719 38.38 16.43 9.14
N PHE A 720 37.42 16.29 8.18
CA PHE A 720 37.42 17.04 6.90
C PHE A 720 36.02 17.34 6.40
N THR A 721 35.94 18.29 5.51
CA THR A 721 34.80 18.46 4.60
C THR A 721 35.13 17.91 3.23
N ALA A 722 34.35 16.95 2.72
CA ALA A 722 34.52 16.43 1.39
C ALA A 722 33.64 17.18 0.38
N ARG A 723 34.22 17.51 -0.77
CA ARG A 723 33.52 18.01 -1.96
C ARG A 723 33.68 16.97 -3.07
N LEU A 724 32.57 16.40 -3.50
CA LEU A 724 32.52 15.37 -4.51
C LEU A 724 31.87 15.92 -5.77
N GLY A 725 32.46 15.63 -6.92
CA GLY A 725 31.82 15.88 -8.21
C GLY A 725 32.02 14.67 -9.09
N GLY A 726 30.97 14.25 -9.81
CA GLY A 726 31.08 13.04 -10.60
C GLY A 726 29.98 12.86 -11.63
N ALA A 727 30.23 11.91 -12.51
CA ALA A 727 29.31 11.42 -13.54
C ALA A 727 29.26 9.90 -13.51
N GLY A 728 28.09 9.34 -13.69
CA GLY A 728 27.90 7.89 -13.71
C GLY A 728 26.83 7.44 -14.68
N ILE A 729 26.96 6.20 -15.12
CA ILE A 729 25.94 5.49 -15.87
C ILE A 729 25.64 4.17 -15.18
N GLN A 730 24.36 3.89 -15.00
CA GLN A 730 23.85 2.71 -14.34
C GLN A 730 22.92 1.94 -15.28
N PHE A 731 23.03 0.61 -15.26
CA PHE A 731 22.12 -0.31 -15.93
C PHE A 731 21.50 -1.22 -14.87
N GLN A 732 20.17 -1.36 -14.89
CA GLN A 732 19.42 -2.19 -13.94
C GLN A 732 18.50 -3.17 -14.66
N HIS A 733 18.46 -4.40 -14.18
CA HIS A 733 17.54 -5.42 -14.64
C HIS A 733 16.89 -6.14 -13.45
N TYR A 734 15.56 -6.38 -13.55
CA TYR A 734 14.84 -7.19 -12.59
C TYR A 734 14.83 -8.65 -13.03
N LEU A 735 15.28 -9.54 -12.13
CA LEU A 735 15.40 -10.97 -12.41
C LEU A 735 14.08 -11.74 -12.25
N ASP A 736 13.10 -11.12 -11.62
CA ASP A 736 11.81 -11.72 -11.33
C ASP A 736 10.63 -10.79 -11.70
N ARG A 737 9.45 -11.41 -11.95
CA ARG A 737 8.24 -10.68 -12.31
C ARG A 737 7.75 -9.73 -11.19
N ASN A 738 7.97 -10.11 -9.93
CA ASN A 738 7.55 -9.33 -8.76
C ASN A 738 8.51 -8.20 -8.43
N ARG A 739 9.59 -8.03 -9.22
CA ARG A 739 10.63 -7.01 -9.02
C ARG A 739 11.28 -7.03 -7.64
N GLN A 740 11.32 -8.21 -7.03
CA GLN A 740 11.96 -8.42 -5.72
C GLN A 740 13.47 -8.61 -5.84
N LYS A 741 13.95 -9.06 -7.01
CA LYS A 741 15.36 -9.30 -7.27
C LYS A 741 15.84 -8.42 -8.41
N SER A 742 16.96 -7.74 -8.22
CA SER A 742 17.57 -6.93 -9.27
C SER A 742 19.08 -7.04 -9.30
N VAL A 743 19.64 -6.87 -10.48
CA VAL A 743 21.06 -6.67 -10.70
C VAL A 743 21.30 -5.28 -11.27
N ILE A 744 22.39 -4.64 -10.82
CA ILE A 744 22.76 -3.31 -11.25
C ILE A 744 24.23 -3.34 -11.62
N PHE A 745 24.55 -2.85 -12.80
CA PHE A 745 25.92 -2.55 -13.23
C PHE A 745 26.06 -1.05 -13.36
N ARG A 746 27.16 -0.51 -12.81
CA ARG A 746 27.40 0.93 -12.78
C ARG A 746 28.84 1.25 -13.09
N TYR A 747 29.04 2.30 -13.87
CA TYR A 747 30.32 2.97 -14.02
C TYR A 747 30.18 4.37 -13.46
N ASP A 748 31.07 4.78 -12.56
CA ASP A 748 31.14 6.10 -11.98
C ASP A 748 32.54 6.68 -12.13
N PHE A 749 32.61 7.91 -12.60
CA PHE A 749 33.79 8.75 -12.52
C PHE A 749 33.54 9.85 -11.51
N ARG A 750 34.36 9.94 -10.46
CA ARG A 750 34.22 10.96 -9.43
C ARG A 750 35.55 11.54 -9.00
N ARG A 751 35.51 12.82 -8.59
CA ARG A 751 36.62 13.50 -7.96
C ARG A 751 36.16 13.98 -6.57
N THR A 752 36.94 13.61 -5.55
CA THR A 752 36.75 14.04 -4.16
C THR A 752 37.87 14.98 -3.77
N ASN A 753 37.54 16.19 -3.34
CA ASN A 753 38.46 17.15 -2.81
C ASN A 753 38.16 17.39 -1.32
N LEU A 754 39.14 17.20 -0.46
CA LEU A 754 39.02 17.45 0.97
C LEU A 754 39.40 18.93 1.27
N SER A 755 38.64 19.54 2.16
CA SER A 755 38.81 20.89 2.64
C SER A 755 38.47 21.00 4.10
N ASN A 756 38.83 22.10 4.75
CA ASN A 756 38.65 22.27 6.19
C ASN A 756 39.18 21.07 6.99
N ILE A 757 40.38 20.62 6.61
CA ILE A 757 41.04 19.51 7.27
C ILE A 757 41.43 19.96 8.67
N ALA A 758 40.84 19.29 9.66
CA ALA A 758 41.02 19.63 11.06
C ALA A 758 42.42 19.26 11.55
N ILE A 759 42.88 18.10 11.09
CA ILE A 759 44.15 17.52 11.54
C ILE A 759 44.91 17.13 10.24
N PRO A 760 45.78 18.03 9.73
CA PRO A 760 46.49 17.84 8.47
C PRO A 760 47.28 16.52 8.42
N ASP A 761 47.85 16.14 9.58
CA ASP A 761 48.70 14.93 9.66
C ASP A 761 47.94 13.61 9.58
N LEU A 762 46.62 13.65 9.69
CA LEU A 762 45.75 12.49 9.45
C LEU A 762 45.35 12.31 7.99
N VAL A 763 45.57 13.33 7.17
CA VAL A 763 45.18 13.32 5.75
C VAL A 763 46.44 13.47 4.90
N LEU A 764 46.83 12.38 4.24
CA LEU A 764 48.02 12.46 3.39
C LEU A 764 47.81 13.50 2.26
N PRO A 765 48.85 14.23 1.82
CA PRO A 765 48.71 15.21 0.73
C PRO A 765 48.06 14.63 -0.54
N GLN A 766 48.35 13.39 -0.87
CA GLN A 766 47.76 12.65 -2.00
C GLN A 766 46.26 12.37 -1.83
N ASP A 767 45.75 12.31 -0.60
CA ASP A 767 44.36 12.04 -0.30
C ASP A 767 43.49 13.32 -0.31
N GLN A 768 44.10 14.49 -0.35
CA GLN A 768 43.37 15.76 -0.41
C GLN A 768 42.59 15.94 -1.71
N SER A 769 43.04 15.31 -2.79
CA SER A 769 42.34 15.29 -4.07
C SER A 769 42.43 13.91 -4.72
N VAL A 770 41.35 13.17 -4.64
CA VAL A 770 41.26 11.80 -5.17
C VAL A 770 40.32 11.75 -6.36
N ARG A 771 40.81 11.12 -7.44
CA ARG A 771 40.01 10.81 -8.61
C ARG A 771 39.82 9.29 -8.70
N LEU A 772 38.57 8.85 -8.83
CA LEU A 772 38.19 7.45 -8.94
C LEU A 772 37.34 7.21 -10.18
N SER A 773 37.64 6.13 -10.84
CA SER A 773 36.89 5.55 -11.96
C SER A 773 36.47 4.15 -11.54
N SER A 774 35.22 3.98 -11.16
CA SER A 774 34.71 2.80 -10.48
C SER A 774 33.81 1.98 -11.38
N LEU A 775 34.06 0.68 -11.49
CA LEU A 775 33.13 -0.30 -12.03
C LEU A 775 32.47 -1.03 -10.86
N SER A 776 31.15 -1.03 -10.83
CA SER A 776 30.35 -1.61 -9.76
C SER A 776 29.36 -2.63 -10.29
N ALA A 777 29.26 -3.75 -9.59
CA ALA A 777 28.18 -4.73 -9.77
C ALA A 777 27.46 -4.93 -8.45
N SER A 778 26.15 -4.85 -8.44
CA SER A 778 25.35 -5.11 -7.26
C SER A 778 24.14 -6.01 -7.55
N PHE A 779 23.85 -6.86 -6.58
CA PHE A 779 22.64 -7.67 -6.53
C PHE A 779 21.83 -7.26 -5.32
N SER A 780 20.51 -7.13 -5.49
CA SER A 780 19.60 -6.90 -4.37
C SER A 780 18.38 -7.82 -4.44
N ARG A 781 17.93 -8.24 -3.26
CA ARG A 781 16.65 -8.93 -3.06
C ARG A 781 15.90 -8.29 -1.90
N ASP A 782 14.67 -7.89 -2.17
CA ASP A 782 13.77 -7.33 -1.16
C ASP A 782 12.41 -8.04 -1.19
N SER A 783 12.18 -8.89 -0.19
CA SER A 783 10.92 -9.62 0.00
C SER A 783 10.19 -9.19 1.27
N ARG A 784 10.54 -8.03 1.82
CA ARG A 784 9.88 -7.47 3.01
C ARG A 784 8.43 -7.12 2.70
N ASP A 785 7.56 -7.36 3.68
CA ASP A 785 6.14 -6.97 3.60
C ASP A 785 5.95 -5.45 3.53
N ASN A 786 6.80 -4.69 4.21
CA ASN A 786 6.84 -3.23 4.18
C ASN A 786 8.28 -2.73 4.34
N PRO A 787 8.88 -2.08 3.32
CA PRO A 787 10.24 -1.56 3.42
C PRO A 787 10.46 -0.52 4.54
N LEU A 788 9.43 0.24 4.94
CA LEU A 788 9.53 1.27 5.98
C LEU A 788 9.36 0.73 7.42
N ASP A 789 8.61 -0.37 7.58
CA ASP A 789 8.34 -0.98 8.89
C ASP A 789 8.12 -2.49 8.68
N ALA A 790 9.19 -3.21 8.41
CA ALA A 790 9.17 -4.62 8.06
C ALA A 790 8.84 -5.50 9.28
N HIS A 791 7.90 -6.44 9.10
CA HIS A 791 7.52 -7.44 10.08
C HIS A 791 7.89 -8.86 9.64
N LYS A 792 7.98 -9.09 8.32
CA LYS A 792 8.33 -10.37 7.70
C LYS A 792 9.15 -10.14 6.44
N GLY A 793 10.00 -11.12 6.11
CA GLY A 793 10.74 -11.16 4.85
C GLY A 793 12.23 -10.96 5.03
N ILE A 794 12.92 -10.87 3.91
CA ILE A 794 14.38 -10.77 3.83
C ILE A 794 14.74 -9.61 2.90
N TYR A 795 15.73 -8.84 3.30
CA TYR A 795 16.44 -7.90 2.47
C TYR A 795 17.90 -8.33 2.35
N GLU A 796 18.39 -8.43 1.14
CA GLU A 796 19.79 -8.77 0.83
C GLU A 796 20.32 -7.79 -0.18
N SER A 797 21.56 -7.32 0.01
CA SER A 797 22.27 -6.46 -0.92
C SER A 797 23.74 -6.79 -0.90
N PHE A 798 24.31 -7.08 -2.07
CA PHE A 798 25.73 -7.35 -2.24
C PHE A 798 26.26 -6.45 -3.35
N GLN A 799 27.35 -5.76 -3.09
CA GLN A 799 27.99 -4.84 -4.04
C GLN A 799 29.49 -5.09 -4.08
N VAL A 800 30.02 -5.10 -5.26
CA VAL A 800 31.46 -5.13 -5.52
C VAL A 800 31.82 -3.92 -6.37
N ASP A 801 32.79 -3.14 -5.92
CA ASP A 801 33.35 -1.99 -6.62
C ASP A 801 34.83 -2.27 -6.93
N MET A 802 35.24 -1.94 -8.13
CA MET A 802 36.64 -2.00 -8.59
C MET A 802 37.06 -0.64 -9.10
N ASN A 803 38.20 -0.14 -8.60
CA ASN A 803 38.74 1.19 -8.94
C ASN A 803 40.12 1.01 -9.60
N PRO A 804 40.20 0.54 -10.82
CA PRO A 804 41.48 0.27 -11.47
C PRO A 804 42.14 1.56 -11.96
N SER A 805 43.46 1.67 -11.87
CA SER A 805 44.25 2.82 -12.33
C SER A 805 44.18 3.02 -13.85
N PHE A 806 44.08 1.93 -14.62
CA PHE A 806 43.99 2.04 -16.09
C PHE A 806 42.71 2.73 -16.61
N LEU A 807 41.66 2.84 -15.79
CA LEU A 807 40.48 3.66 -16.11
C LEU A 807 40.61 5.11 -15.65
N GLY A 808 41.74 5.49 -15.07
CA GLY A 808 42.01 6.85 -14.64
C GLY A 808 41.84 7.10 -13.15
N SER A 809 41.73 6.07 -12.30
CA SER A 809 41.78 6.22 -10.86
C SER A 809 43.18 6.59 -10.37
N ASN A 810 43.30 7.49 -9.38
CA ASN A 810 44.55 7.82 -8.72
C ASN A 810 45.10 6.68 -7.86
N THR A 811 44.21 5.80 -7.42
CA THR A 811 44.56 4.64 -6.58
C THR A 811 43.77 3.42 -7.03
N SER A 812 44.34 2.23 -6.87
CA SER A 812 43.70 0.97 -7.27
C SER A 812 43.30 0.15 -6.06
N PHE A 813 42.01 -0.05 -5.90
CA PHE A 813 41.49 -0.93 -4.86
C PHE A 813 40.12 -1.53 -5.24
N GLY A 814 39.82 -2.65 -4.61
CA GLY A 814 38.50 -3.25 -4.65
C GLY A 814 37.76 -3.07 -3.33
N ARG A 815 36.45 -2.96 -3.40
CA ARG A 815 35.56 -2.89 -2.25
C ARG A 815 34.43 -3.90 -2.38
N PHE A 816 34.14 -4.62 -1.31
CA PHE A 816 32.94 -5.45 -1.15
C PHE A 816 32.09 -4.87 -0.05
N LEU A 817 30.78 -4.78 -0.30
CA LEU A 817 29.75 -4.44 0.68
C LEU A 817 28.67 -5.49 0.63
N GLY A 818 28.36 -6.11 1.76
CA GLY A 818 27.27 -7.07 1.92
C GLY A 818 26.35 -6.64 3.06
N GLN A 819 25.05 -6.71 2.84
CA GLN A 819 24.05 -6.55 3.88
C GLN A 819 22.99 -7.61 3.72
N THR A 820 22.64 -8.25 4.84
CA THR A 820 21.48 -9.15 4.95
C THR A 820 20.64 -8.69 6.14
N ALA A 821 19.33 -8.54 5.95
CA ALA A 821 18.41 -8.28 7.05
C ALA A 821 17.24 -9.27 6.99
N TYR A 822 16.93 -9.88 8.13
CA TYR A 822 15.88 -10.89 8.28
C TYR A 822 14.86 -10.44 9.32
N TYR A 823 13.59 -10.51 8.94
CA TYR A 823 12.48 -10.11 9.78
C TYR A 823 11.51 -11.27 9.99
N LYS A 824 11.21 -11.57 11.24
CA LYS A 824 10.31 -12.64 11.63
C LYS A 824 9.29 -12.16 12.65
N SER A 825 8.04 -12.23 12.29
CA SER A 825 6.94 -12.06 13.24
C SER A 825 6.88 -13.28 14.16
N LEU A 826 6.95 -13.03 15.47
CA LEU A 826 6.88 -14.07 16.52
C LEU A 826 5.44 -14.30 16.99
N THR A 827 4.51 -13.44 16.61
CA THR A 827 3.08 -13.52 16.92
C THR A 827 2.25 -13.51 15.64
N SER A 828 1.09 -14.15 15.66
CA SER A 828 0.17 -14.22 14.52
C SER A 828 -0.36 -12.84 14.07
N ASP A 829 -0.48 -11.90 15.00
CA ASP A 829 -0.92 -10.52 14.76
C ASP A 829 0.24 -9.59 14.34
N SER A 830 1.44 -10.13 14.15
CA SER A 830 2.66 -9.38 13.83
C SER A 830 2.99 -8.26 14.82
N SER A 831 2.53 -8.37 16.05
CA SER A 831 2.79 -7.39 17.11
C SER A 831 4.19 -7.50 17.71
N LEU A 832 4.78 -8.70 17.72
CA LEU A 832 6.12 -8.96 18.19
C LEU A 832 7.00 -9.37 17.01
N VAL A 833 8.02 -8.57 16.69
CA VAL A 833 8.90 -8.79 15.54
C VAL A 833 10.34 -8.93 16.00
N TRP A 834 11.00 -9.97 15.54
CA TRP A 834 12.43 -10.15 15.68
C TRP A 834 13.11 -9.77 14.36
N ALA A 835 13.91 -8.72 14.40
CA ALA A 835 14.63 -8.17 13.26
C ALA A 835 16.13 -8.29 13.47
N ASN A 836 16.85 -8.80 12.48
CA ASN A 836 18.29 -9.00 12.51
C ASN A 836 18.92 -8.42 11.25
N SER A 837 20.09 -7.85 11.35
CA SER A 837 20.89 -7.40 10.21
C SER A 837 22.35 -7.70 10.42
N LEU A 838 23.00 -8.15 9.35
CA LEU A 838 24.44 -8.31 9.25
C LEU A 838 24.94 -7.44 8.11
N ARG A 839 25.94 -6.60 8.37
CA ARG A 839 26.67 -5.84 7.37
C ARG A 839 28.14 -6.20 7.40
N LEU A 840 28.68 -6.45 6.22
CA LEU A 840 30.09 -6.77 6.01
C LEU A 840 30.66 -5.81 4.97
N GLY A 841 31.84 -5.26 5.26
CA GLY A 841 32.60 -4.43 4.34
C GLY A 841 34.05 -4.88 4.30
N MET A 842 34.64 -4.91 3.12
CA MET A 842 36.07 -5.21 2.91
C MET A 842 36.61 -4.32 1.80
N GLU A 843 37.80 -3.80 2.03
CA GLU A 843 38.59 -3.08 1.01
C GLU A 843 39.97 -3.68 0.92
N HIS A 844 40.45 -3.82 -0.32
CA HIS A 844 41.78 -4.32 -0.61
C HIS A 844 42.43 -3.46 -1.69
N ALA A 845 43.65 -2.96 -1.37
CA ALA A 845 44.43 -2.19 -2.33
C ALA A 845 45.29 -3.14 -3.19
N PHE A 846 45.43 -2.82 -4.46
CA PHE A 846 46.21 -3.61 -5.42
C PHE A 846 47.47 -2.86 -5.82
N GLY A 847 48.54 -3.64 -6.11
CA GLY A 847 49.78 -3.07 -6.63
C GLY A 847 50.52 -2.11 -5.70
N GLY A 848 50.41 -2.26 -4.41
CA GLY A 848 51.03 -1.35 -3.42
C GLY A 848 50.30 -0.01 -3.28
N ALA A 849 49.10 0.13 -3.86
CA ALA A 849 48.31 1.32 -3.75
C ALA A 849 47.84 1.59 -2.30
N HIS A 850 47.51 2.84 -2.01
CA HIS A 850 46.95 3.29 -0.76
C HIS A 850 45.43 3.55 -0.93
N ILE A 851 44.65 3.17 0.07
CA ILE A 851 43.22 3.51 0.11
C ILE A 851 43.07 4.88 0.80
N PRO A 852 42.51 5.89 0.12
CA PRO A 852 42.33 7.22 0.70
C PRO A 852 41.40 7.20 1.91
N ILE A 853 41.65 8.07 2.89
CA ILE A 853 40.82 8.18 4.09
C ILE A 853 39.34 8.50 3.76
N SER A 854 39.08 9.22 2.68
CA SER A 854 37.72 9.52 2.22
C SER A 854 36.95 8.29 1.74
N GLU A 855 37.62 7.20 1.46
CA GLU A 855 37.05 5.94 1.00
C GLU A 855 36.97 4.89 2.12
N SER A 856 37.68 5.08 3.21
CA SER A 856 37.66 4.15 4.37
C SER A 856 36.27 4.03 5.00
N PHE A 857 36.01 2.87 5.57
CA PHE A 857 34.77 2.64 6.33
C PHE A 857 34.78 3.42 7.65
N PHE A 858 33.65 4.07 7.92
CA PHE A 858 33.33 4.65 9.21
C PHE A 858 32.03 4.05 9.73
N SER A 859 31.88 3.89 11.01
CA SER A 859 30.66 3.40 11.65
C SER A 859 30.39 4.07 12.99
N GLY A 860 29.21 3.82 13.50
CA GLY A 860 28.65 4.46 14.69
C GLY A 860 27.41 5.28 14.36
N GLY A 861 26.59 5.52 15.34
CA GLY A 861 25.35 6.29 15.18
C GLY A 861 24.09 5.42 15.15
N GLY A 862 22.96 6.09 15.07
CA GLY A 862 21.63 5.50 15.25
C GLY A 862 21.21 4.39 14.25
N SER A 863 21.93 4.22 13.14
CA SER A 863 21.58 3.20 12.11
C SER A 863 22.62 2.10 11.93
N THR A 864 23.72 2.14 12.71
CA THR A 864 24.79 1.14 12.66
C THR A 864 25.08 0.60 14.05
N LEU A 865 26.00 1.21 14.81
CA LEU A 865 26.37 0.84 16.17
C LEU A 865 25.88 1.93 17.14
N ARG A 866 24.76 1.68 17.80
CA ARG A 866 24.09 2.66 18.69
C ARG A 866 24.77 2.91 20.02
N GLY A 867 25.90 2.27 20.26
CA GLY A 867 26.80 2.59 21.37
C GLY A 867 27.79 3.73 21.09
N PHE A 868 27.95 4.11 19.82
CA PHE A 868 28.89 5.15 19.38
C PHE A 868 28.17 6.34 18.77
N SER A 869 28.76 7.51 18.90
CA SER A 869 28.39 8.67 18.11
C SER A 869 28.59 8.42 16.61
N LEU A 870 28.02 9.25 15.74
CA LEU A 870 28.16 9.09 14.28
C LEU A 870 29.64 9.07 13.90
N ASN A 871 30.03 8.03 13.14
CA ASN A 871 31.42 7.78 12.71
C ASN A 871 32.44 7.58 13.87
N GLY A 872 31.98 7.32 15.09
CA GLY A 872 32.83 7.21 16.27
C GLY A 872 33.37 5.82 16.60
N ALA A 873 32.97 4.79 15.85
CA ALA A 873 33.45 3.41 16.06
C ALA A 873 34.67 3.11 15.18
N GLY A 874 35.54 2.24 15.65
CA GLY A 874 36.69 1.72 14.91
C GLY A 874 38.02 2.28 15.38
N PRO A 875 39.09 2.15 14.56
CA PRO A 875 40.43 2.59 14.91
C PRO A 875 40.46 4.09 15.21
N GLN A 876 41.10 4.42 16.31
CA GLN A 876 41.26 5.78 16.76
C GLN A 876 42.74 6.12 16.86
N ARG A 877 43.06 7.38 16.62
CA ARG A 877 44.38 7.93 16.86
C ARG A 877 44.22 8.98 17.95
N GLU A 878 45.06 8.87 18.97
CA GLU A 878 45.11 9.86 20.03
C GLU A 878 45.80 11.12 19.53
N VAL A 879 45.15 12.27 19.74
CA VAL A 879 45.63 13.59 19.38
C VAL A 879 45.68 14.43 20.62
N LEU A 880 46.84 15.00 20.94
CA LEU A 880 47.04 15.87 22.06
C LEU A 880 46.52 17.27 21.73
N VAL A 881 45.57 17.78 22.48
CA VAL A 881 45.03 19.15 22.31
C VAL A 881 45.47 19.98 23.50
N CYS A 882 46.28 21.03 23.21
CA CYS A 882 46.76 21.95 24.21
C CYS A 882 46.08 23.32 24.05
N PRO A 883 45.67 24.00 25.14
CA PRO A 883 45.11 25.35 25.08
C PRO A 883 46.11 26.43 24.61
N THR A 884 47.41 26.12 24.74
CA THR A 884 48.53 26.98 24.35
C THR A 884 49.48 26.19 23.42
N THR A 885 50.52 26.87 22.92
CA THR A 885 51.59 26.27 22.14
C THR A 885 52.53 25.33 22.93
N ASP A 886 52.29 25.16 24.23
CA ASP A 886 53.07 24.27 25.09
C ASP A 886 52.63 22.85 24.91
N PRO A 887 53.45 21.96 24.32
CA PRO A 887 53.13 20.52 24.10
C PRO A 887 53.07 19.68 25.36
N SER A 888 53.51 20.24 26.53
CA SER A 888 53.43 19.52 27.80
C SER A 888 52.08 19.62 28.50
N CYS A 889 51.23 20.50 28.02
CA CYS A 889 49.89 20.71 28.55
C CYS A 889 48.84 20.22 27.54
N GLY A 890 47.83 19.51 27.99
CA GLY A 890 46.69 19.16 27.14
C GLY A 890 46.00 17.83 27.42
N GLU A 891 44.90 17.65 26.82
CA GLU A 891 44.09 16.44 26.90
C GLU A 891 44.29 15.60 25.67
N GLN A 892 44.53 14.32 25.84
CA GLN A 892 44.57 13.35 24.73
C GLN A 892 43.14 13.02 24.31
N ILE A 893 42.82 13.25 23.04
CA ILE A 893 41.49 13.02 22.49
C ILE A 893 41.55 11.95 21.40
N PRO A 894 40.79 10.88 21.52
CA PRO A 894 40.71 9.86 20.49
C PRO A 894 39.92 10.36 19.26
N VAL A 895 40.52 10.31 18.08
CA VAL A 895 39.91 10.73 16.82
C VAL A 895 39.75 9.50 15.91
N PRO A 896 38.54 9.18 15.42
CA PRO A 896 38.32 8.04 14.54
C PRO A 896 38.97 8.29 13.16
N VAL A 897 39.75 7.31 12.68
CA VAL A 897 40.50 7.39 11.42
C VAL A 897 39.92 6.48 10.32
N GLY A 898 38.84 5.75 10.63
CA GLY A 898 38.25 4.79 9.71
C GLY A 898 39.07 3.50 9.56
N GLY A 899 38.60 2.59 8.75
CA GLY A 899 39.24 1.31 8.51
C GLY A 899 38.87 0.66 7.19
N LYS A 900 39.54 -0.46 6.88
CA LYS A 900 39.38 -1.20 5.61
C LYS A 900 38.39 -2.38 5.71
N GLN A 901 37.95 -2.70 6.91
CA GLN A 901 37.04 -3.82 7.14
C GLN A 901 35.94 -3.36 8.10
N LEU A 902 34.72 -3.84 7.87
CA LEU A 902 33.53 -3.49 8.64
C LEU A 902 32.74 -4.75 8.94
N VAL A 903 32.39 -4.95 10.22
CA VAL A 903 31.48 -6.00 10.65
C VAL A 903 30.47 -5.38 11.60
N ILE A 904 29.18 -5.46 11.25
CA ILE A 904 28.09 -4.96 12.10
C ILE A 904 26.98 -5.99 12.14
N LEU A 905 26.62 -6.41 13.34
CA LEU A 905 25.47 -7.25 13.65
C LEU A 905 24.50 -6.42 14.50
N ASN A 906 23.26 -6.33 14.04
CA ASN A 906 22.18 -5.72 14.81
C ASN A 906 21.08 -6.77 15.03
N SER A 907 20.59 -6.89 16.25
CA SER A 907 19.42 -7.70 16.60
C SER A 907 18.44 -6.86 17.41
N GLU A 908 17.19 -6.82 17.00
CA GLU A 908 16.16 -5.96 17.60
C GLU A 908 14.86 -6.73 17.81
N LEU A 909 14.33 -6.70 19.01
CA LEU A 909 13.01 -7.20 19.35
C LEU A 909 12.04 -6.01 19.45
N ARG A 910 11.12 -5.92 18.52
CA ARG A 910 10.11 -4.84 18.43
C ARG A 910 8.78 -5.31 18.99
N PHE A 911 8.14 -4.51 19.84
CA PHE A 911 6.89 -4.85 20.50
C PHE A 911 6.00 -3.63 20.75
N PRO A 912 4.67 -3.78 20.85
CA PRO A 912 3.76 -2.68 21.16
C PRO A 912 3.83 -2.34 22.64
N LEU A 913 3.87 -1.06 22.97
CA LEU A 913 3.81 -0.58 24.36
C LEU A 913 2.36 -0.49 24.92
N GLY A 914 1.36 -0.71 24.07
CA GLY A 914 -0.05 -0.60 24.46
C GLY A 914 -0.52 0.83 24.79
N ILE A 915 0.33 1.82 24.55
CA ILE A 915 0.08 3.23 24.82
C ILE A 915 -0.21 3.94 23.50
N SER A 916 -1.31 4.66 23.41
CA SER A 916 -1.59 5.57 22.30
C SER A 916 -1.06 6.96 22.63
N ALA A 917 -0.35 7.57 21.70
CA ALA A 917 0.16 8.94 21.87
C ALA A 917 -1.01 9.94 22.07
N PRO A 918 -1.02 10.73 23.15
CA PRO A 918 -2.21 11.49 23.54
C PRO A 918 -2.60 12.61 22.58
N PHE A 919 -1.65 13.15 21.78
CA PHE A 919 -1.88 14.34 20.95
C PHE A 919 -1.96 14.10 19.45
N ILE A 920 -1.41 13.00 18.91
CA ILE A 920 -1.20 12.81 17.46
C ILE A 920 -1.87 11.54 16.93
N GLY A 921 -2.47 10.70 17.81
CA GLY A 921 -3.32 9.58 17.37
C GLY A 921 -2.58 8.39 16.74
N GLY A 922 -1.40 8.03 17.23
CA GLY A 922 -0.65 6.84 16.83
C GLY A 922 -0.37 5.91 17.99
N SER A 923 -0.06 4.64 17.71
CA SER A 923 0.42 3.69 18.71
C SER A 923 1.91 3.85 18.94
N LEU A 924 2.33 3.79 20.20
CA LEU A 924 3.73 3.72 20.59
C LEU A 924 4.18 2.26 20.60
N GLY A 925 5.35 2.00 20.01
CA GLY A 925 6.06 0.73 20.10
C GLY A 925 7.33 0.88 20.92
N GLY A 926 7.82 -0.23 21.48
CA GLY A 926 9.13 -0.37 22.09
C GLY A 926 10.04 -1.22 21.23
N ALA A 927 11.34 -1.06 21.42
CA ALA A 927 12.33 -1.97 20.87
C ALA A 927 13.45 -2.19 21.90
N ALA A 928 13.79 -3.44 22.16
CA ALA A 928 15.01 -3.81 22.85
C ALA A 928 16.03 -4.27 21.79
N PHE A 929 17.27 -3.84 21.88
CA PHE A 929 18.26 -4.15 20.86
C PHE A 929 19.62 -4.53 21.44
N TYR A 930 20.33 -5.28 20.64
CA TYR A 930 21.71 -5.62 20.81
C TYR A 930 22.44 -5.36 19.49
N ASP A 931 23.48 -4.53 19.54
CA ASP A 931 24.36 -4.26 18.40
C ASP A 931 25.77 -4.75 18.74
N ALA A 932 26.39 -5.48 17.83
CA ALA A 932 27.77 -5.89 17.94
C ALA A 932 28.51 -5.57 16.65
N GLY A 933 29.74 -5.10 16.75
CA GLY A 933 30.50 -4.81 15.55
C GLY A 933 31.67 -3.88 15.80
N ASN A 934 32.41 -3.67 14.75
CA ASN A 934 33.52 -2.71 14.73
C ASN A 934 33.96 -2.39 13.30
N VAL A 935 34.80 -1.38 13.17
CA VAL A 935 35.59 -1.08 11.97
C VAL A 935 37.04 -1.41 12.28
N TYR A 936 37.74 -2.04 11.35
CA TYR A 936 39.12 -2.55 11.56
C TYR A 936 40.04 -1.98 10.48
N SER A 937 41.28 -1.63 10.87
CA SER A 937 42.33 -1.20 9.92
C SER A 937 42.86 -2.37 9.12
N ASN A 938 43.16 -3.51 9.80
CA ASN A 938 43.59 -4.77 9.20
C ASN A 938 43.47 -5.85 10.30
N VAL A 939 42.47 -6.69 10.17
CA VAL A 939 42.19 -7.71 11.17
C VAL A 939 42.15 -9.09 10.50
N SER A 940 42.81 -10.06 11.12
CA SER A 940 42.65 -11.48 10.75
C SER A 940 41.24 -11.96 11.16
N PHE A 941 40.65 -12.83 10.37
CA PHE A 941 39.33 -13.43 10.67
C PHE A 941 39.25 -14.05 12.08
N LYS A 942 40.38 -14.52 12.61
CA LYS A 942 40.46 -15.10 13.96
C LYS A 942 40.28 -14.06 15.07
N ASN A 943 40.66 -12.83 14.83
CA ASN A 943 40.65 -11.75 15.83
C ASN A 943 39.41 -10.82 15.70
N VAL A 944 38.57 -11.02 14.67
CA VAL A 944 37.36 -10.23 14.53
C VAL A 944 36.45 -10.35 15.76
N ALA A 945 36.32 -11.56 16.31
CA ALA A 945 35.42 -11.80 17.44
C ALA A 945 35.93 -11.21 18.77
N SER A 946 37.28 -11.12 18.99
CA SER A 946 37.86 -10.57 20.20
C SER A 946 37.70 -9.03 20.27
N ASP A 947 37.66 -8.38 19.11
CA ASP A 947 37.68 -6.91 19.02
C ASP A 947 36.28 -6.33 18.71
N LEU A 948 35.24 -7.17 18.80
CA LEU A 948 33.87 -6.71 18.68
C LEU A 948 33.48 -5.81 19.86
N THR A 949 32.85 -4.69 19.56
CA THR A 949 32.20 -3.89 20.57
C THR A 949 30.73 -4.30 20.71
N HIS A 950 30.21 -4.25 21.93
CA HIS A 950 28.89 -4.73 22.28
C HIS A 950 28.05 -3.63 22.88
N THR A 951 26.87 -3.40 22.33
CA THR A 951 25.92 -2.39 22.81
C THR A 951 24.59 -3.05 23.10
N ILE A 952 24.01 -2.74 24.23
CA ILE A 952 22.62 -3.06 24.54
C ILE A 952 21.82 -1.76 24.66
N GLY A 953 20.56 -1.83 24.36
CA GLY A 953 19.75 -0.64 24.49
C GLY A 953 18.26 -0.86 24.35
N PHE A 954 17.56 0.24 24.56
CA PHE A 954 16.11 0.30 24.46
C PHE A 954 15.70 1.53 23.63
N GLY A 955 14.61 1.41 22.89
CA GLY A 955 14.10 2.54 22.13
C GLY A 955 12.58 2.59 22.08
N VAL A 956 12.06 3.80 21.89
CA VAL A 956 10.65 4.05 21.66
C VAL A 956 10.42 4.38 20.19
N ARG A 957 9.33 3.84 19.64
CA ARG A 957 8.94 3.99 18.23
C ARG A 957 7.58 4.67 18.16
N TYR A 958 7.46 5.72 17.39
CA TYR A 958 6.20 6.37 17.07
C TYR A 958 5.89 6.20 15.58
N LYS A 959 4.82 5.48 15.25
CA LYS A 959 4.45 5.20 13.84
C LYS A 959 3.91 6.45 13.16
N THR A 960 4.54 6.84 12.05
CA THR A 960 4.08 7.93 11.16
C THR A 960 3.84 7.40 9.74
N PRO A 961 3.08 8.12 8.89
CA PRO A 961 2.89 7.72 7.50
C PRO A 961 4.16 7.66 6.64
N VAL A 962 5.24 8.30 7.10
CA VAL A 962 6.54 8.36 6.41
C VAL A 962 7.60 7.47 7.06
N GLY A 963 7.18 6.55 7.94
CA GLY A 963 8.05 5.68 8.72
C GLY A 963 8.04 6.02 10.21
N PRO A 964 8.52 5.14 11.07
CA PRO A 964 8.56 5.38 12.51
C PRO A 964 9.60 6.45 12.88
N VAL A 965 9.20 7.39 13.73
CA VAL A 965 10.16 8.21 14.48
C VAL A 965 10.62 7.39 15.67
N ARG A 966 11.92 7.25 15.84
CA ARG A 966 12.51 6.47 16.94
C ARG A 966 13.42 7.30 17.81
N ILE A 967 13.41 6.96 19.09
CA ILE A 967 14.29 7.48 20.11
C ILE A 967 14.99 6.28 20.72
N ASP A 968 16.29 6.17 20.55
CA ASP A 968 17.10 5.04 21.03
C ASP A 968 18.11 5.51 22.08
N ILE A 969 18.28 4.69 23.10
CA ILE A 969 19.33 4.84 24.11
C ILE A 969 20.17 3.56 24.07
N GLY A 970 21.46 3.69 23.74
CA GLY A 970 22.41 2.61 23.66
C GLY A 970 23.50 2.73 24.73
N HIS A 971 23.78 1.62 25.43
CA HIS A 971 24.86 1.51 26.40
C HIS A 971 25.93 0.57 25.88
N LEU A 972 27.14 1.08 25.72
CA LEU A 972 28.31 0.34 25.24
C LEU A 972 28.90 -0.46 26.41
N LEU A 973 28.94 -1.79 26.29
CA LEU A 973 29.37 -2.71 27.38
C LEU A 973 30.90 -2.76 27.54
N ASN A 974 31.64 -2.68 26.43
CA ASN A 974 33.08 -2.71 26.37
C ASN A 974 33.61 -1.46 25.66
N ALA A 975 33.43 -0.31 26.29
CA ALA A 975 33.82 0.97 25.73
C ALA A 975 35.34 1.10 25.62
N PRO A 976 35.87 1.48 24.45
CA PRO A 976 37.28 1.91 24.35
C PRO A 976 37.54 3.12 25.24
N ALA A 977 38.80 3.29 25.65
CA ALA A 977 39.22 4.45 26.49
C ALA A 977 38.82 5.77 25.82
N GLY A 978 38.30 6.70 26.61
CA GLY A 978 37.86 8.00 26.11
C GLY A 978 36.49 8.05 25.41
N VAL A 979 35.82 6.90 25.17
CA VAL A 979 34.48 6.85 24.52
C VAL A 979 33.38 6.83 25.56
N LYS A 980 32.38 7.72 25.40
CA LYS A 980 31.18 7.75 26.26
C LYS A 980 30.37 6.47 26.13
N THR A 981 30.08 5.82 27.25
CA THR A 981 29.36 4.55 27.31
C THR A 981 27.86 4.67 26.97
N LEU A 982 27.24 5.83 27.16
CA LEU A 982 25.83 6.05 26.92
C LEU A 982 25.64 7.02 25.73
N GLN A 983 24.84 6.60 24.76
CA GLN A 983 24.48 7.39 23.59
C GLN A 983 22.97 7.48 23.42
N PHE A 984 22.52 8.60 22.89
CA PHE A 984 21.13 8.91 22.64
C PHE A 984 20.92 9.35 21.18
N PHE A 985 19.90 8.79 20.52
CA PHE A 985 19.59 9.10 19.12
C PHE A 985 18.12 9.37 18.90
N VAL A 986 17.84 10.37 18.05
CA VAL A 986 16.51 10.62 17.49
C VAL A 986 16.63 10.49 15.97
N THR A 987 15.91 9.53 15.39
CA THR A 987 16.02 9.23 13.97
C THR A 987 14.67 8.91 13.35
N LEU A 988 14.54 9.09 12.04
CA LEU A 988 13.37 8.69 11.25
C LEU A 988 13.66 7.38 10.53
N GLY A 989 12.69 6.49 10.48
CA GLY A 989 12.83 5.15 9.90
C GLY A 989 13.29 4.09 10.90
N GLN A 990 13.39 2.84 10.48
CA GLN A 990 13.94 1.74 11.28
C GLN A 990 15.49 1.78 11.27
N ALA A 991 16.12 1.01 12.15
CA ALA A 991 17.58 0.99 12.24
C ALA A 991 18.22 0.34 11.00
N PHE A 992 17.52 -0.66 10.42
CA PHE A 992 17.93 -1.40 9.24
C PHE A 992 16.69 -1.98 8.54
#